data_0c2f5d92c52fc204a6293a66a129e9e1
#
_entry.id   0c2f5d92c52fc204a6293a66a129e9e1
#
_cell.length_a   1.000
_cell.length_b   1.000
_cell.length_c   1.000
_cell.angle_alpha   90.00
_cell.angle_beta   90.00
_cell.angle_gamma   90.00
#
_symmetry.space_group_name_H-M   'P 1'
#
loop_
_entity.id
_entity.type
_entity.pdbx_description
1 polymer ?
#
loop_
_entity_poly.entity_id
_entity_poly.type
_entity_poly.pdbx_seq_one_letter_code
_entity_poly.pdbx_strand_id
1 'polypeptide(L)'
;MQLNLLRGARHGTRSRPRSLAALLTGALVATGLVLTAPTTAQAAGERVDVWLTTTSDAGGRTVTRGLAPQAPLAFGPAGGTASHTITVDESTTYQQFEGGGASITDTTAHLLRGGAISAATRDEVMRRLFSPTEGIGLSFVRNPIGASDLSRPGNVSLDDTCCDLGDFGANGYDTNVRLLTGQAKQLNPALRVKGVPWSAPGWMKDNGRMDQMGWLKWEHYPTYAQYLVKYVQSYQAAGIKVDYLSVQNEPNCCQAGNPTAMNYPGMSWNPSGLAEFTKNHLYPAFRAAGITTKVLVHDWNYGDYANFGAGVLGDAGVRNDPLFGGIAWHGYFGDPAVGSQVHDQYPSVRQFSTEHSGGTWIGNQHDEDLKDIVSYARNWSGSLVKWSLALNQSMGPHNGGCGTCTGLITVQEGGPRAGQVDYTVEYYTTGHLTKFVKPGAYRIASTDNATVQNVAWRNPDGTKALIAHNRGGSAQSVRVDWGGQSFTYSLPARTTATFTWAGTPGGGAPGGALTGLAGKCLDVAGASSADGTAVQLHTCNGTAAQRWTLAADGSVRALGKCLDATGGAVADGTKAQLYTCNGTGAQRWTYDAATHDVVNVAADKCLDVTGNSPADGTRAQIWTCTGAANQKWTHQPS
;
A
#
# COMPACT_ATOMS: atom_id res chain seq x y z
N MET A 1 8.95 42.97 50.90
CA MET A 1 10.16 43.50 51.50
C MET A 1 11.18 43.60 50.39
N GLN A 2 11.16 44.71 49.73
CA GLN A 2 12.17 45.78 49.65
C GLN A 2 13.45 45.29 48.97
N LEU A 3 13.71 45.72 47.72
CA LEU A 3 14.34 46.97 47.23
C LEU A 3 15.87 46.93 47.42
N ASN A 4 16.70 47.16 46.46
CA ASN A 4 17.06 48.29 45.63
C ASN A 4 18.26 47.92 44.73
N LEU A 5 18.32 48.25 43.44
CA LEU A 5 18.67 49.51 42.77
C LEU A 5 20.14 49.98 42.94
N LEU A 6 20.86 50.12 41.82
CA LEU A 6 21.48 51.32 41.22
C LEU A 6 22.70 50.93 40.36
N ARG A 7 22.77 51.21 39.05
CA ARG A 7 23.12 52.41 38.29
C ARG A 7 24.63 52.73 38.20
N GLY A 8 25.06 53.01 36.99
CA GLY A 8 26.12 53.89 36.58
C GLY A 8 26.92 53.38 35.38
N ALA A 9 26.88 53.71 34.23
CA ALA A 9 26.92 54.85 33.31
C ALA A 9 28.31 55.44 33.08
N ARG A 10 28.68 55.44 31.80
CA ARG A 10 29.29 56.50 31.00
C ARG A 10 30.72 56.35 30.44
N HIS A 11 30.77 56.59 29.15
CA HIS A 11 31.64 57.34 28.26
C HIS A 11 33.01 56.74 27.93
N GLY A 12 33.41 56.54 26.71
CA GLY A 12 33.33 57.36 25.51
C GLY A 12 34.69 57.80 25.07
N THR A 13 35.12 57.53 23.87
CA THR A 13 35.69 58.53 22.93
C THR A 13 36.39 57.89 21.73
N ARG A 14 36.14 58.51 20.62
CA ARG A 14 36.70 58.29 19.27
C ARG A 14 38.17 58.69 19.18
N SER A 15 38.94 58.07 18.26
CA SER A 15 39.79 58.83 17.29
C SER A 15 40.38 57.91 16.20
N ARG A 16 40.20 58.29 14.97
CA ARG A 16 41.04 58.03 13.78
C ARG A 16 42.03 59.24 13.63
N PRO A 17 42.90 59.27 12.61
CA PRO A 17 43.70 58.28 11.85
C PRO A 17 45.20 58.71 11.79
N ARG A 18 46.05 57.94 11.10
CA ARG A 18 47.18 58.52 10.29
C ARG A 18 47.90 57.47 9.45
N SER A 19 47.95 57.79 8.17
CA SER A 19 48.74 57.17 7.11
C SER A 19 50.25 57.39 7.29
N LEU A 20 51.08 56.45 6.86
CA LEU A 20 52.38 56.74 6.26
C LEU A 20 52.75 55.60 5.25
N ALA A 21 53.26 56.10 4.14
CA ALA A 21 53.65 55.31 2.97
C ALA A 21 55.15 54.94 2.99
N ALA A 22 55.48 53.99 2.14
CA ALA A 22 56.72 53.75 1.41
C ALA A 22 57.72 52.73 1.99
N LEU A 23 58.04 51.68 1.26
CA LEU A 23 59.16 51.57 0.30
C LEU A 23 59.18 50.18 -0.36
N LEU A 24 59.37 50.19 -1.65
CA LEU A 24 59.60 49.02 -2.52
C LEU A 24 60.94 48.35 -2.23
N THR A 25 60.94 47.01 -2.17
CA THR A 25 62.04 46.19 -2.63
C THR A 25 61.47 44.94 -3.35
N GLY A 26 61.84 44.80 -4.58
CA GLY A 26 61.40 43.71 -5.41
C GLY A 26 62.10 42.37 -5.10
N ALA A 27 61.37 41.34 -5.03
CA ALA A 27 61.85 39.95 -5.16
C ALA A 27 60.98 39.23 -6.16
N LEU A 28 61.56 38.82 -7.29
CA LEU A 28 60.91 37.93 -8.22
C LEU A 28 60.66 36.55 -7.53
N VAL A 29 59.39 36.25 -7.28
CA VAL A 29 58.99 34.90 -6.93
C VAL A 29 58.29 34.31 -8.19
N ALA A 30 58.88 33.27 -8.74
CA ALA A 30 58.28 32.47 -9.80
C ALA A 30 56.99 31.84 -9.27
N THR A 31 55.82 32.33 -9.70
CA THR A 31 54.55 31.69 -9.45
C THR A 31 54.41 30.47 -10.36
N GLY A 32 54.73 29.30 -9.81
CA GLY A 32 54.27 28.05 -10.41
C GLY A 32 52.75 28.01 -10.42
N LEU A 33 52.13 28.01 -11.60
CA LEU A 33 50.72 27.71 -11.78
C LEU A 33 50.51 26.26 -11.34
N VAL A 34 50.01 26.06 -10.11
CA VAL A 34 49.41 24.78 -9.74
C VAL A 34 48.04 24.72 -10.45
N LEU A 35 48.00 24.05 -11.58
CA LEU A 35 46.76 23.61 -12.19
C LEU A 35 46.08 22.64 -11.23
N THR A 36 45.19 23.15 -10.36
CA THR A 36 44.23 22.31 -9.66
C THR A 36 43.34 21.73 -10.73
N ALA A 37 43.50 20.42 -11.00
CA ALA A 37 42.52 19.67 -11.78
C ALA A 37 41.12 19.94 -11.19
N PRO A 38 40.11 20.21 -12.01
CA PRO A 38 38.77 20.31 -11.48
C PRO A 38 38.45 18.99 -10.77
N THR A 39 38.25 19.06 -9.45
CA THR A 39 37.61 17.98 -8.72
C THR A 39 36.26 17.76 -9.42
N THR A 40 36.14 16.67 -10.15
CA THR A 40 34.84 16.22 -10.66
C THR A 40 33.93 16.18 -9.44
N ALA A 41 32.97 17.08 -9.37
CA ALA A 41 31.90 16.99 -8.40
C ALA A 41 31.25 15.62 -8.62
N GLN A 42 31.52 14.69 -7.70
CA GLN A 42 30.89 13.38 -7.71
C GLN A 42 29.39 13.65 -7.67
N ALA A 43 28.67 13.15 -8.67
CA ALA A 43 27.22 13.30 -8.73
C ALA A 43 26.66 12.88 -7.37
N ALA A 44 25.88 13.76 -6.75
CA ALA A 44 25.23 13.43 -5.49
C ALA A 44 24.43 12.13 -5.69
N GLY A 45 24.71 11.13 -4.86
CA GLY A 45 24.02 9.84 -4.95
C GLY A 45 22.51 9.97 -4.75
N GLU A 46 21.76 8.94 -5.12
CA GLU A 46 20.31 8.88 -4.97
C GLU A 46 19.90 9.22 -3.53
N ARG A 47 19.01 10.19 -3.37
CA ARG A 47 18.51 10.65 -2.07
C ARG A 47 17.65 9.57 -1.41
N VAL A 48 17.85 9.37 -0.10
CA VAL A 48 17.08 8.47 0.75
C VAL A 48 16.41 9.28 1.85
N ASP A 49 15.09 9.32 1.88
CA ASP A 49 14.34 9.89 2.99
C ASP A 49 14.12 8.82 4.06
N VAL A 50 14.18 9.23 5.33
CA VAL A 50 14.14 8.33 6.49
C VAL A 50 13.06 8.77 7.46
N TRP A 51 12.23 7.80 7.91
CA TRP A 51 11.15 8.01 8.86
C TRP A 51 11.25 6.99 10.00
N LEU A 52 11.14 7.44 11.25
CA LEU A 52 11.33 6.59 12.41
C LEU A 52 10.11 6.53 13.31
N THR A 53 9.85 5.34 13.84
CA THR A 53 9.03 5.14 15.04
C THR A 53 9.88 4.43 16.10
N THR A 54 9.91 4.99 17.32
CA THR A 54 10.69 4.46 18.45
C THR A 54 9.78 4.33 19.67
N THR A 55 9.90 3.23 20.40
CA THR A 55 9.22 3.03 21.69
C THR A 55 10.22 2.93 22.83
N SER A 56 9.82 3.37 24.04
CA SER A 56 10.71 3.42 25.20
C SER A 56 10.45 2.31 26.22
N ASP A 57 9.23 1.78 26.28
CA ASP A 57 8.84 0.75 27.24
C ASP A 57 9.04 -0.68 26.70
N ALA A 58 9.09 -1.65 27.60
CA ALA A 58 9.23 -3.05 27.23
C ALA A 58 7.99 -3.59 26.48
N GLY A 59 6.82 -3.01 26.74
CA GLY A 59 5.56 -3.37 26.08
C GLY A 59 5.43 -2.82 24.66
N GLY A 60 6.36 -1.97 24.23
CA GLY A 60 6.37 -1.38 22.89
C GLY A 60 5.16 -0.48 22.61
N ARG A 61 4.58 0.17 23.64
CA ARG A 61 3.38 1.00 23.51
C ARG A 61 3.64 2.49 23.69
N THR A 62 4.67 2.86 24.44
CA THR A 62 5.03 4.25 24.69
C THR A 62 5.86 4.80 23.55
N VAL A 63 5.21 5.46 22.61
CA VAL A 63 5.86 6.06 21.44
C VAL A 63 6.57 7.35 21.82
N THR A 64 7.88 7.38 21.66
CA THR A 64 8.72 8.59 21.87
C THR A 64 9.02 9.31 20.57
N ARG A 65 8.90 8.61 19.45
CA ARG A 65 9.03 9.12 18.09
C ARG A 65 8.05 8.38 17.21
N GLY A 66 7.13 9.07 16.55
CA GLY A 66 6.07 8.47 15.74
C GLY A 66 6.13 8.95 14.30
N LEU A 67 6.52 8.08 13.35
CA LEU A 67 6.69 8.40 11.92
C LEU A 67 7.41 9.74 11.69
N ALA A 68 8.44 10.00 12.50
CA ALA A 68 9.14 11.28 12.48
C ALA A 68 10.19 11.29 11.36
N PRO A 69 10.16 12.30 10.46
CA PRO A 69 11.18 12.43 9.43
C PRO A 69 12.54 12.72 10.07
N GLN A 70 13.59 12.19 9.45
CA GLN A 70 14.98 12.40 9.82
C GLN A 70 15.71 13.15 8.71
N ALA A 71 16.94 13.58 9.00
CA ALA A 71 17.82 14.09 7.97
C ALA A 71 17.97 13.06 6.85
N PRO A 72 17.82 13.45 5.59
CA PRO A 72 17.95 12.52 4.48
C PRO A 72 19.39 12.02 4.35
N LEU A 73 19.53 10.81 3.79
CA LEU A 73 20.78 10.22 3.40
C LEU A 73 20.94 10.30 1.88
N ALA A 74 22.06 9.82 1.39
CA ALA A 74 22.28 9.56 -0.04
C ALA A 74 22.98 8.21 -0.21
N PHE A 75 22.68 7.51 -1.28
CA PHE A 75 23.49 6.38 -1.72
C PHE A 75 24.87 6.88 -2.11
N GLY A 76 25.88 6.11 -1.77
CA GLY A 76 27.27 6.30 -2.18
C GLY A 76 27.80 5.06 -2.90
N PRO A 77 29.11 5.02 -3.23
CA PRO A 77 29.75 3.83 -3.75
C PRO A 77 29.48 2.62 -2.84
N ALA A 78 29.32 1.44 -3.47
CA ALA A 78 29.12 0.20 -2.71
C ALA A 78 30.30 -0.04 -1.74
N GLY A 79 29.99 -0.34 -0.49
CA GLY A 79 30.99 -0.62 0.54
C GLY A 79 30.63 -0.10 1.92
N GLY A 80 31.59 -0.17 2.83
CA GLY A 80 31.42 0.18 4.24
C GLY A 80 31.19 -1.04 5.14
N THR A 81 31.58 -0.93 6.39
CA THR A 81 31.35 -1.97 7.42
C THR A 81 30.06 -1.70 8.17
N ALA A 82 29.24 -2.72 8.35
CA ALA A 82 28.04 -2.67 9.16
C ALA A 82 27.82 -4.00 9.85
N SER A 83 27.06 -4.02 10.96
CA SER A 83 26.70 -5.29 11.65
C SER A 83 25.74 -6.12 10.81
N HIS A 84 24.90 -5.46 10.03
CA HIS A 84 23.88 -6.09 9.19
C HIS A 84 23.87 -5.46 7.80
N THR A 85 23.75 -6.29 6.78
CA THR A 85 23.59 -5.84 5.39
C THR A 85 22.23 -6.31 4.86
N ILE A 86 21.48 -5.38 4.29
CA ILE A 86 20.23 -5.65 3.57
C ILE A 86 20.48 -5.32 2.11
N THR A 87 20.51 -6.34 1.26
CA THR A 87 20.57 -6.16 -0.19
C THR A 87 19.13 -6.12 -0.73
N VAL A 88 18.78 -5.03 -1.40
CA VAL A 88 17.49 -4.86 -2.08
C VAL A 88 17.70 -5.15 -3.57
N ASP A 89 16.95 -6.11 -4.11
CA ASP A 89 16.98 -6.47 -5.53
C ASP A 89 15.58 -6.29 -6.13
N GLU A 90 15.42 -5.24 -6.91
CA GLU A 90 14.14 -4.91 -7.57
C GLU A 90 13.88 -5.71 -8.85
N SER A 91 14.85 -6.48 -9.34
CA SER A 91 14.66 -7.37 -10.47
C SER A 91 13.82 -8.60 -10.11
N THR A 92 13.83 -8.98 -8.83
CA THR A 92 13.04 -10.08 -8.29
C THR A 92 11.77 -9.53 -7.64
N THR A 93 10.62 -9.85 -8.23
CA THR A 93 9.31 -9.39 -7.75
C THR A 93 8.45 -10.54 -7.25
N TYR A 94 7.57 -10.23 -6.31
CA TYR A 94 6.62 -11.17 -5.70
C TYR A 94 5.19 -10.65 -5.86
N GLN A 95 4.34 -10.82 -4.84
CA GLN A 95 2.96 -10.38 -4.88
C GLN A 95 2.80 -8.86 -4.97
N GLN A 96 1.63 -8.47 -5.44
CA GLN A 96 1.21 -7.08 -5.47
C GLN A 96 0.51 -6.68 -4.17
N PHE A 97 0.76 -5.47 -3.69
CA PHE A 97 0.09 -4.89 -2.53
C PHE A 97 -1.28 -4.34 -2.92
N GLU A 98 -2.31 -4.81 -2.25
CA GLU A 98 -3.70 -4.38 -2.45
C GLU A 98 -4.10 -3.22 -1.54
N GLY A 99 -3.45 -3.13 -0.39
CA GLY A 99 -3.68 -2.09 0.57
C GLY A 99 -3.50 -2.54 2.02
N GLY A 100 -3.38 -1.57 2.90
CA GLY A 100 -3.33 -1.78 4.34
C GLY A 100 -4.28 -0.86 5.08
N GLY A 101 -4.73 -1.27 6.25
CA GLY A 101 -5.65 -0.46 7.02
C GLY A 101 -6.24 -1.14 8.24
N ALA A 102 -7.51 -0.84 8.53
CA ALA A 102 -8.20 -1.36 9.70
C ALA A 102 -9.71 -1.47 9.48
N SER A 103 -10.38 -2.20 10.37
CA SER A 103 -11.83 -2.40 10.32
C SER A 103 -12.58 -1.17 10.80
N ILE A 104 -13.59 -0.73 10.02
CA ILE A 104 -14.59 0.25 10.46
C ILE A 104 -15.77 -0.54 11.01
N THR A 105 -15.74 -0.79 12.32
CA THR A 105 -16.78 -1.51 13.06
C THR A 105 -17.92 -0.58 13.49
N ASP A 106 -19.03 -1.12 14.00
CA ASP A 106 -20.07 -0.31 14.66
C ASP A 106 -19.50 0.48 15.85
N THR A 107 -18.60 -0.11 16.63
CA THR A 107 -17.85 0.58 17.69
C THR A 107 -17.08 1.79 17.17
N THR A 108 -16.29 1.62 16.11
CA THR A 108 -15.58 2.72 15.45
C THR A 108 -16.57 3.81 15.00
N ALA A 109 -17.68 3.41 14.37
CA ALA A 109 -18.68 4.33 13.87
C ALA A 109 -19.41 5.07 15.01
N HIS A 110 -19.71 4.40 16.11
CA HIS A 110 -20.25 5.00 17.32
C HIS A 110 -19.30 6.05 17.91
N LEU A 111 -18.03 5.70 18.11
CA LEU A 111 -17.04 6.61 18.71
C LEU A 111 -16.76 7.85 17.85
N LEU A 112 -16.74 7.70 16.53
CA LEU A 112 -16.41 8.82 15.63
C LEU A 112 -17.64 9.66 15.24
N ARG A 113 -18.88 9.10 15.27
CA ARG A 113 -20.11 9.78 14.82
C ARG A 113 -21.22 9.83 15.86
N GLY A 114 -21.10 9.10 16.96
CA GLY A 114 -22.11 9.04 18.03
C GLY A 114 -22.06 10.20 19.04
N GLY A 115 -21.17 11.18 18.84
CA GLY A 115 -21.09 12.36 19.71
C GLY A 115 -19.97 12.33 20.75
N ALA A 116 -19.16 11.26 20.81
CA ALA A 116 -17.99 11.18 21.71
C ALA A 116 -16.92 12.23 21.37
N ILE A 117 -16.82 12.62 20.11
CA ILE A 117 -15.92 13.68 19.63
C ILE A 117 -16.66 14.67 18.73
N SER A 118 -16.12 15.87 18.59
CA SER A 118 -16.70 16.89 17.70
C SER A 118 -16.55 16.50 16.22
N ALA A 119 -17.39 17.10 15.36
CA ALA A 119 -17.27 16.91 13.91
C ALA A 119 -15.88 17.34 13.39
N ALA A 120 -15.33 18.44 13.89
CA ALA A 120 -13.99 18.91 13.52
C ALA A 120 -12.90 17.92 13.95
N THR A 121 -12.97 17.36 15.15
CA THR A 121 -12.05 16.33 15.63
C THR A 121 -12.15 15.07 14.76
N ARG A 122 -13.37 14.63 14.44
CA ARG A 122 -13.59 13.49 13.53
C ARG A 122 -12.93 13.73 12.17
N ASP A 123 -13.17 14.89 11.57
CA ASP A 123 -12.66 15.18 10.23
C ASP A 123 -11.13 15.22 10.21
N GLU A 124 -10.50 15.75 11.27
CA GLU A 124 -9.04 15.70 11.46
C GLU A 124 -8.54 14.25 11.63
N VAL A 125 -9.22 13.43 12.44
CA VAL A 125 -8.89 12.02 12.63
C VAL A 125 -8.97 11.26 11.30
N MET A 126 -10.07 11.44 10.56
CA MET A 126 -10.25 10.79 9.26
C MET A 126 -9.17 11.22 8.26
N ARG A 127 -8.80 12.51 8.24
CA ARG A 127 -7.72 13.02 7.40
C ARG A 127 -6.38 12.38 7.76
N ARG A 128 -6.02 12.29 9.05
CA ARG A 128 -4.79 11.63 9.52
C ARG A 128 -4.74 10.15 9.21
N LEU A 129 -5.87 9.47 9.22
CA LEU A 129 -5.95 8.04 8.91
C LEU A 129 -5.86 7.79 7.39
N PHE A 130 -6.64 8.50 6.58
CA PHE A 130 -6.89 8.11 5.20
C PHE A 130 -6.18 8.96 4.15
N SER A 131 -5.86 10.24 4.42
CA SER A 131 -5.15 11.05 3.42
C SER A 131 -3.76 10.47 3.13
N PRO A 132 -3.44 10.17 1.84
CA PRO A 132 -2.12 9.65 1.49
C PRO A 132 -1.00 10.69 1.57
N THR A 133 -1.34 11.98 1.62
CA THR A 133 -0.37 13.09 1.70
C THR A 133 -0.22 13.63 3.12
N GLU A 134 -1.34 13.82 3.82
CA GLU A 134 -1.37 14.47 5.13
C GLU A 134 -1.44 13.47 6.30
N GLY A 135 -1.87 12.23 6.02
CA GLY A 135 -2.02 11.16 7.00
C GLY A 135 -1.09 9.97 6.77
N ILE A 136 -1.53 8.82 7.31
CA ILE A 136 -0.86 7.53 7.09
C ILE A 136 -1.37 6.78 5.85
N GLY A 137 -2.39 7.29 5.15
CA GLY A 137 -2.83 6.79 3.87
C GLY A 137 -3.44 5.39 3.89
N LEU A 138 -4.26 5.06 4.91
CA LEU A 138 -4.96 3.78 4.94
C LEU A 138 -5.69 3.56 3.61
N SER A 139 -5.48 2.41 3.00
CA SER A 139 -5.95 2.08 1.65
C SER A 139 -6.79 0.80 1.58
N PHE A 140 -7.09 0.19 2.73
CA PHE A 140 -7.98 -0.97 2.84
C PHE A 140 -8.83 -0.87 4.11
N VAL A 141 -10.14 -1.07 3.98
CA VAL A 141 -11.04 -1.17 5.13
C VAL A 141 -11.84 -2.47 5.08
N ARG A 142 -12.11 -3.03 6.27
CA ARG A 142 -12.92 -4.22 6.47
C ARG A 142 -14.13 -3.86 7.31
N ASN A 143 -15.31 -3.95 6.72
CA ASN A 143 -16.55 -3.55 7.33
C ASN A 143 -17.37 -4.80 7.69
N PRO A 144 -17.73 -5.00 8.97
CA PRO A 144 -18.70 -6.02 9.34
C PRO A 144 -20.05 -5.79 8.66
N ILE A 145 -20.72 -6.85 8.26
CA ILE A 145 -22.11 -6.83 7.76
C ILE A 145 -23.02 -7.21 8.93
N GLY A 146 -23.65 -6.23 9.55
CA GLY A 146 -24.34 -6.39 10.83
C GLY A 146 -23.37 -6.33 12.02
N ALA A 147 -23.84 -6.76 13.18
CA ALA A 147 -23.06 -6.75 14.42
C ALA A 147 -21.89 -7.74 14.38
N SER A 148 -20.81 -7.36 15.08
CA SER A 148 -19.63 -8.17 15.38
C SER A 148 -19.37 -8.20 16.88
N ASP A 149 -18.25 -8.75 17.30
CA ASP A 149 -17.73 -8.65 18.67
C ASP A 149 -17.36 -7.22 19.06
N LEU A 150 -16.87 -6.39 18.10
CA LEU A 150 -16.63 -4.95 18.30
C LEU A 150 -17.80 -4.12 17.75
N SER A 151 -18.93 -4.28 18.41
CA SER A 151 -20.16 -3.51 18.22
C SER A 151 -20.64 -2.95 19.56
N ARG A 152 -21.56 -2.00 19.52
CA ARG A 152 -22.39 -1.71 20.70
C ARG A 152 -23.17 -2.97 21.06
N PRO A 153 -23.51 -3.18 22.36
CA PRO A 153 -24.25 -4.37 22.78
C PRO A 153 -25.51 -4.60 21.96
N GLY A 154 -25.71 -5.82 21.49
CA GLY A 154 -26.85 -6.27 20.69
C GLY A 154 -26.43 -6.99 19.40
N ASN A 155 -27.09 -8.10 19.14
CA ASN A 155 -26.85 -8.92 17.95
C ASN A 155 -27.83 -8.49 16.85
N VAL A 156 -27.43 -7.47 16.07
CA VAL A 156 -28.25 -6.81 15.06
C VAL A 156 -27.75 -7.19 13.65
N SER A 157 -28.63 -7.72 12.81
CA SER A 157 -28.36 -7.87 11.38
C SER A 157 -28.87 -6.66 10.58
N LEU A 158 -28.76 -6.70 9.28
CA LEU A 158 -29.36 -5.67 8.43
C LEU A 158 -30.83 -6.00 8.06
N ASP A 159 -31.32 -7.16 8.52
CA ASP A 159 -32.70 -7.62 8.33
C ASP A 159 -33.03 -8.63 9.42
N ASP A 160 -33.63 -8.16 10.50
CA ASP A 160 -33.94 -8.96 11.68
C ASP A 160 -35.36 -9.55 11.64
N THR A 161 -36.16 -9.18 10.63
CA THR A 161 -37.57 -9.62 10.48
C THR A 161 -37.66 -10.80 9.52
N CYS A 162 -38.28 -11.89 9.96
CA CYS A 162 -38.55 -13.04 9.09
C CYS A 162 -39.67 -12.68 8.10
N CYS A 163 -39.72 -13.23 6.92
CA CYS A 163 -38.89 -14.27 6.30
C CYS A 163 -38.55 -13.86 4.85
N ASP A 164 -38.52 -12.60 4.56
CA ASP A 164 -38.08 -12.02 3.29
C ASP A 164 -37.02 -10.92 3.59
N LEU A 165 -36.63 -10.17 2.61
CA LEU A 165 -35.65 -9.08 2.75
C LEU A 165 -36.29 -7.70 2.51
N GLY A 166 -37.56 -7.55 2.87
CA GLY A 166 -38.36 -6.37 2.57
C GLY A 166 -37.92 -5.14 3.35
N ASP A 167 -37.48 -5.33 4.57
CA ASP A 167 -37.02 -4.26 5.49
C ASP A 167 -35.48 -4.20 5.64
N PHE A 168 -34.75 -4.79 4.70
CA PHE A 168 -33.29 -4.76 4.70
C PHE A 168 -32.75 -3.33 4.84
N GLY A 169 -31.98 -3.09 5.90
CA GLY A 169 -31.37 -1.80 6.22
C GLY A 169 -32.30 -0.77 6.85
N ALA A 170 -33.58 -1.09 7.06
CA ALA A 170 -34.56 -0.18 7.64
C ALA A 170 -34.23 0.22 9.10
N ASN A 171 -33.50 -0.64 9.83
CA ASN A 171 -33.01 -0.36 11.18
C ASN A 171 -31.88 0.69 11.23
N GLY A 172 -31.31 1.08 10.08
CA GLY A 172 -30.26 2.09 9.97
C GLY A 172 -28.91 1.71 10.61
N TYR A 173 -28.72 0.44 11.00
CA TYR A 173 -27.55 -0.02 11.75
C TYR A 173 -26.22 0.30 11.05
N ASP A 174 -26.13 0.07 9.74
CA ASP A 174 -24.92 0.28 8.93
C ASP A 174 -24.68 1.74 8.49
N THR A 175 -25.59 2.66 8.82
CA THR A 175 -25.57 4.02 8.27
C THR A 175 -24.27 4.76 8.59
N ASN A 176 -23.82 4.74 9.85
CA ASN A 176 -22.62 5.45 10.28
C ASN A 176 -21.34 4.79 9.75
N VAL A 177 -21.29 3.46 9.63
CA VAL A 177 -20.18 2.73 9.02
C VAL A 177 -20.05 3.14 7.56
N ARG A 178 -21.16 3.16 6.82
CA ARG A 178 -21.20 3.55 5.40
C ARG A 178 -20.80 5.01 5.19
N LEU A 179 -21.26 5.94 6.06
CA LEU A 179 -20.85 7.35 5.99
C LEU A 179 -19.36 7.56 6.25
N LEU A 180 -18.77 6.86 7.22
CA LEU A 180 -17.31 6.92 7.45
C LEU A 180 -16.54 6.30 6.30
N THR A 181 -17.01 5.19 5.75
CA THR A 181 -16.41 4.55 4.56
C THR A 181 -16.44 5.48 3.35
N GLY A 182 -17.55 6.21 3.14
CA GLY A 182 -17.67 7.23 2.09
C GLY A 182 -16.68 8.37 2.29
N GLN A 183 -16.56 8.89 3.52
CA GLN A 183 -15.58 9.93 3.86
C GLN A 183 -14.13 9.42 3.65
N ALA A 184 -13.82 8.20 4.07
CA ALA A 184 -12.52 7.58 3.85
C ALA A 184 -12.20 7.46 2.35
N LYS A 185 -13.18 7.06 1.53
CA LYS A 185 -13.04 6.95 0.08
C LYS A 185 -12.81 8.31 -0.61
N GLN A 186 -13.43 9.38 -0.11
CA GLN A 186 -13.18 10.74 -0.59
C GLN A 186 -11.75 11.21 -0.27
N LEU A 187 -11.24 10.87 0.93
CA LEU A 187 -9.88 11.22 1.36
C LEU A 187 -8.81 10.38 0.66
N ASN A 188 -9.12 9.11 0.34
CA ASN A 188 -8.24 8.21 -0.39
C ASN A 188 -9.01 7.47 -1.50
N PRO A 189 -9.01 7.97 -2.74
CA PRO A 189 -9.68 7.31 -3.86
C PRO A 189 -9.18 5.89 -4.17
N ALA A 190 -7.94 5.54 -3.77
CA ALA A 190 -7.39 4.19 -3.92
C ALA A 190 -7.90 3.18 -2.87
N LEU A 191 -8.68 3.63 -1.87
CA LEU A 191 -9.19 2.79 -0.80
C LEU A 191 -9.96 1.58 -1.36
N ARG A 192 -9.65 0.37 -0.85
CA ARG A 192 -10.40 -0.86 -1.06
C ARG A 192 -11.35 -1.09 0.08
N VAL A 193 -12.54 -1.58 -0.23
CA VAL A 193 -13.59 -1.89 0.76
C VAL A 193 -13.91 -3.37 0.71
N LYS A 194 -13.82 -4.03 1.87
CA LYS A 194 -14.18 -5.44 2.07
C LYS A 194 -15.35 -5.54 3.03
N GLY A 195 -16.43 -6.23 2.64
CA GLY A 195 -17.52 -6.61 3.53
C GLY A 195 -17.35 -8.02 4.07
N VAL A 196 -17.76 -8.27 5.34
CA VAL A 196 -17.78 -9.61 5.92
C VAL A 196 -18.81 -9.72 7.05
N PRO A 197 -19.74 -10.68 7.03
CA PRO A 197 -20.66 -10.95 8.13
C PRO A 197 -20.02 -11.85 9.20
N TRP A 198 -20.39 -11.63 10.46
CA TRP A 198 -20.13 -12.57 11.57
C TRP A 198 -21.21 -13.65 11.64
N SER A 199 -22.43 -13.31 11.24
CA SER A 199 -23.57 -14.22 11.19
C SER A 199 -24.56 -13.78 10.13
N ALA A 200 -25.30 -14.72 9.58
CA ALA A 200 -26.57 -14.43 8.94
C ALA A 200 -27.59 -13.92 9.96
N PRO A 201 -28.69 -13.25 9.54
CA PRO A 201 -29.84 -12.99 10.40
C PRO A 201 -30.28 -14.24 11.17
N GLY A 202 -30.64 -14.08 12.44
CA GLY A 202 -30.96 -15.21 13.32
C GLY A 202 -32.05 -16.13 12.76
N TRP A 203 -33.06 -15.56 12.10
CA TRP A 203 -34.17 -16.32 11.54
C TRP A 203 -33.77 -17.28 10.40
N MET A 204 -32.63 -17.02 9.75
CA MET A 204 -32.08 -17.91 8.71
C MET A 204 -31.30 -19.10 9.30
N LYS A 205 -31.03 -19.11 10.61
CA LYS A 205 -30.19 -20.11 11.26
C LYS A 205 -31.03 -21.14 12.02
N ASP A 206 -30.44 -22.31 12.21
CA ASP A 206 -31.07 -23.44 12.89
C ASP A 206 -31.35 -23.18 14.39
N ASN A 207 -30.50 -22.38 15.04
CA ASN A 207 -30.64 -21.98 16.43
C ASN A 207 -31.53 -20.72 16.62
N GLY A 208 -31.99 -20.08 15.55
CA GLY A 208 -32.81 -18.85 15.58
C GLY A 208 -32.10 -17.61 16.12
N ARG A 209 -30.75 -17.63 16.22
CA ARG A 209 -29.95 -16.57 16.86
C ARG A 209 -28.75 -16.19 16.01
N MET A 210 -28.28 -14.94 16.13
CA MET A 210 -27.01 -14.53 15.51
C MET A 210 -25.79 -15.02 16.29
N ASP A 211 -25.87 -15.13 17.63
CA ASP A 211 -24.83 -15.65 18.51
C ASP A 211 -24.90 -17.19 18.65
N GLN A 212 -24.03 -17.74 19.52
CA GLN A 212 -23.97 -19.18 19.82
C GLN A 212 -23.75 -20.05 18.58
N MET A 213 -23.00 -19.57 17.62
CA MET A 213 -22.69 -20.23 16.35
C MET A 213 -23.97 -20.62 15.58
N GLY A 214 -24.36 -21.88 15.50
CA GLY A 214 -25.46 -22.38 14.68
C GLY A 214 -25.12 -22.41 13.20
N TRP A 215 -25.97 -23.05 12.42
CA TRP A 215 -25.77 -23.28 10.99
C TRP A 215 -26.79 -22.50 10.17
N LEU A 216 -26.37 -21.94 9.03
CA LEU A 216 -27.33 -21.44 8.04
C LEU A 216 -28.16 -22.61 7.52
N LYS A 217 -29.49 -22.49 7.60
CA LYS A 217 -30.40 -23.50 7.03
C LYS A 217 -30.27 -23.50 5.52
N TRP A 218 -30.22 -24.68 4.92
CA TRP A 218 -30.00 -24.81 3.49
C TRP A 218 -31.12 -24.19 2.64
N GLU A 219 -32.36 -24.19 3.14
CA GLU A 219 -33.49 -23.53 2.49
C GLU A 219 -33.34 -22.02 2.38
N HIS A 220 -32.47 -21.40 3.23
CA HIS A 220 -32.16 -19.98 3.20
C HIS A 220 -30.89 -19.64 2.39
N TYR A 221 -30.22 -20.58 1.76
CA TYR A 221 -29.06 -20.29 0.92
C TYR A 221 -29.36 -19.27 -0.18
N PRO A 222 -30.47 -19.37 -0.97
CA PRO A 222 -30.81 -18.34 -1.95
C PRO A 222 -31.08 -16.98 -1.28
N THR A 223 -31.80 -16.97 -0.15
CA THR A 223 -32.14 -15.72 0.56
C THR A 223 -30.91 -15.05 1.14
N TYR A 224 -29.99 -15.83 1.71
CA TYR A 224 -28.73 -15.28 2.24
C TYR A 224 -27.83 -14.74 1.13
N ALA A 225 -27.81 -15.37 -0.04
CA ALA A 225 -27.10 -14.80 -1.21
C ALA A 225 -27.70 -13.45 -1.61
N GLN A 226 -29.04 -13.30 -1.60
CA GLN A 226 -29.71 -12.02 -1.85
C GLN A 226 -29.45 -10.98 -0.75
N TYR A 227 -29.32 -11.40 0.51
CA TYR A 227 -28.92 -10.51 1.61
C TYR A 227 -27.54 -9.88 1.34
N LEU A 228 -26.57 -10.66 0.88
CA LEU A 228 -25.24 -10.18 0.50
C LEU A 228 -25.27 -9.31 -0.78
N VAL A 229 -26.16 -9.62 -1.74
CA VAL A 229 -26.44 -8.75 -2.91
C VAL A 229 -26.93 -7.38 -2.44
N LYS A 230 -27.95 -7.33 -1.56
CA LYS A 230 -28.51 -6.08 -1.02
C LYS A 230 -27.46 -5.25 -0.26
N TYR A 231 -26.57 -5.90 0.50
CA TYR A 231 -25.46 -5.21 1.13
C TYR A 231 -24.58 -4.48 0.10
N VAL A 232 -24.10 -5.19 -0.92
CA VAL A 232 -23.26 -4.57 -1.97
C VAL A 232 -24.00 -3.44 -2.69
N GLN A 233 -25.28 -3.64 -3.03
CA GLN A 233 -26.10 -2.63 -3.67
C GLN A 233 -26.32 -1.39 -2.79
N SER A 234 -26.46 -1.54 -1.47
CA SER A 234 -26.62 -0.42 -0.54
C SER A 234 -25.38 0.49 -0.49
N TYR A 235 -24.18 -0.10 -0.62
CA TYR A 235 -22.93 0.65 -0.74
C TYR A 235 -22.80 1.30 -2.12
N GLN A 236 -23.13 0.58 -3.18
CA GLN A 236 -23.14 1.12 -4.54
C GLN A 236 -24.09 2.33 -4.68
N ALA A 237 -25.28 2.26 -4.07
CA ALA A 237 -26.23 3.37 -4.03
C ALA A 237 -25.66 4.60 -3.29
N ALA A 238 -24.74 4.41 -2.36
CA ALA A 238 -23.99 5.48 -1.69
C ALA A 238 -22.72 5.92 -2.45
N GLY A 239 -22.48 5.43 -3.67
CA GLY A 239 -21.29 5.72 -4.46
C GLY A 239 -20.03 5.00 -3.98
N ILE A 240 -20.16 3.95 -3.18
CA ILE A 240 -19.04 3.19 -2.62
C ILE A 240 -18.98 1.83 -3.30
N LYS A 241 -17.88 1.55 -3.98
CA LYS A 241 -17.62 0.21 -4.50
C LYS A 241 -17.18 -0.71 -3.36
N VAL A 242 -17.82 -1.86 -3.21
CA VAL A 242 -17.33 -2.98 -2.41
C VAL A 242 -16.41 -3.81 -3.30
N ASP A 243 -15.12 -3.80 -3.03
CA ASP A 243 -14.11 -4.48 -3.86
C ASP A 243 -14.07 -5.98 -3.56
N TYR A 244 -14.19 -6.34 -2.28
CA TYR A 244 -14.12 -7.71 -1.77
C TYR A 244 -15.25 -8.01 -0.82
N LEU A 245 -15.62 -9.29 -0.74
CA LEU A 245 -16.58 -9.81 0.24
C LEU A 245 -16.13 -11.20 0.68
N SER A 246 -16.15 -11.48 1.98
CA SER A 246 -16.09 -12.85 2.49
C SER A 246 -17.48 -13.30 2.92
N VAL A 247 -17.78 -14.59 2.72
CA VAL A 247 -19.10 -15.15 3.08
C VAL A 247 -19.30 -15.18 4.59
N GLN A 248 -18.21 -15.36 5.35
CA GLN A 248 -18.24 -15.56 6.80
C GLN A 248 -16.92 -15.14 7.42
N ASN A 249 -16.99 -14.44 8.57
CA ASN A 249 -15.89 -14.28 9.50
C ASN A 249 -15.70 -15.56 10.30
N GLU A 250 -14.48 -16.11 10.31
CA GLU A 250 -14.10 -17.27 11.14
C GLU A 250 -15.13 -18.39 11.12
N PRO A 251 -15.35 -19.04 9.97
CA PRO A 251 -16.51 -19.90 9.72
C PRO A 251 -16.58 -21.15 10.59
N ASN A 252 -15.55 -21.46 11.36
CA ASN A 252 -15.50 -22.61 12.23
C ASN A 252 -14.95 -22.26 13.63
N CYS A 253 -14.91 -20.98 13.98
CA CYS A 253 -14.42 -20.54 15.28
C CYS A 253 -15.23 -21.19 16.40
N CYS A 254 -14.50 -21.57 17.45
CA CYS A 254 -15.06 -21.93 18.74
C CYS A 254 -15.91 -23.21 18.79
N GLN A 255 -15.97 -23.97 17.71
CA GLN A 255 -16.70 -25.27 17.69
C GLN A 255 -16.09 -26.31 18.63
N ALA A 256 -14.76 -26.30 18.81
CA ALA A 256 -14.08 -27.20 19.72
C ALA A 256 -14.24 -26.84 21.21
N GLY A 257 -14.74 -25.63 21.50
CA GLY A 257 -15.00 -25.15 22.85
C GLY A 257 -16.46 -25.31 23.26
N ASN A 258 -16.99 -24.31 23.95
CA ASN A 258 -18.41 -24.24 24.29
C ASN A 258 -19.12 -23.21 23.41
N PRO A 259 -19.68 -23.60 22.25
CA PRO A 259 -20.31 -22.66 21.32
C PRO A 259 -21.50 -21.91 21.94
N THR A 260 -22.14 -22.49 22.97
CA THR A 260 -23.23 -21.81 23.69
C THR A 260 -22.75 -20.70 24.62
N ALA A 261 -21.45 -20.62 24.88
CA ALA A 261 -20.86 -19.52 25.66
C ALA A 261 -20.55 -18.29 24.79
N MET A 262 -20.59 -18.40 23.45
CA MET A 262 -20.42 -17.25 22.58
C MET A 262 -21.64 -16.34 22.64
N ASN A 263 -21.43 -15.14 23.13
CA ASN A 263 -22.46 -14.09 23.29
C ASN A 263 -22.34 -12.94 22.27
N TYR A 264 -21.54 -13.15 21.20
CA TYR A 264 -21.43 -12.26 20.05
C TYR A 264 -21.77 -13.03 18.76
N PRO A 265 -22.06 -12.33 17.65
CA PRO A 265 -22.45 -12.99 16.40
C PRO A 265 -21.39 -13.99 15.90
N GLY A 266 -21.86 -15.15 15.44
CA GLY A 266 -21.04 -16.20 14.86
C GLY A 266 -21.90 -17.22 14.13
N MET A 267 -21.36 -17.90 13.11
CA MET A 267 -22.06 -18.90 12.34
C MET A 267 -21.09 -19.96 11.84
N SER A 268 -21.53 -21.22 11.96
CA SER A 268 -20.74 -22.37 11.56
C SER A 268 -20.91 -22.71 10.09
N TRP A 269 -19.80 -23.10 9.47
CA TRP A 269 -19.76 -23.71 8.16
C TRP A 269 -18.84 -24.92 8.17
N ASN A 270 -19.13 -25.92 7.35
CA ASN A 270 -18.12 -26.87 6.91
C ASN A 270 -17.59 -26.47 5.51
N PRO A 271 -16.39 -26.94 5.12
CA PRO A 271 -15.78 -26.54 3.84
C PRO A 271 -16.65 -26.79 2.62
N SER A 272 -17.33 -27.97 2.58
CA SER A 272 -18.19 -28.33 1.44
C SER A 272 -19.45 -27.48 1.38
N GLY A 273 -20.07 -27.16 2.51
CA GLY A 273 -21.26 -26.29 2.57
C GLY A 273 -20.94 -24.85 2.15
N LEU A 274 -19.78 -24.33 2.58
CA LEU A 274 -19.34 -23.00 2.16
C LEU A 274 -19.02 -22.96 0.65
N ALA A 275 -18.37 -24.01 0.13
CA ALA A 275 -18.11 -24.12 -1.31
C ALA A 275 -19.40 -24.24 -2.12
N GLU A 276 -20.35 -25.06 -1.64
CA GLU A 276 -21.68 -25.22 -2.27
C GLU A 276 -22.45 -23.89 -2.31
N PHE A 277 -22.54 -23.20 -1.17
CA PHE A 277 -23.16 -21.88 -1.10
C PHE A 277 -22.51 -20.88 -2.05
N THR A 278 -21.18 -20.84 -2.06
CA THR A 278 -20.43 -19.86 -2.86
C THR A 278 -20.66 -20.06 -4.36
N LYS A 279 -20.47 -21.29 -4.86
CA LYS A 279 -20.53 -21.55 -6.30
C LYS A 279 -21.96 -21.62 -6.87
N ASN A 280 -22.93 -22.15 -6.09
CA ASN A 280 -24.26 -22.45 -6.60
C ASN A 280 -25.33 -21.42 -6.20
N HIS A 281 -25.03 -20.54 -5.22
CA HIS A 281 -25.97 -19.51 -4.78
C HIS A 281 -25.37 -18.10 -4.89
N LEU A 282 -24.20 -17.83 -4.30
CA LEU A 282 -23.66 -16.48 -4.25
C LEU A 282 -23.16 -15.97 -5.61
N TYR A 283 -22.35 -16.76 -6.31
CA TYR A 283 -21.85 -16.36 -7.62
C TYR A 283 -22.96 -16.15 -8.66
N PRO A 284 -23.97 -17.04 -8.79
CA PRO A 284 -25.11 -16.78 -9.64
C PRO A 284 -25.90 -15.53 -9.25
N ALA A 285 -26.13 -15.28 -7.96
CA ALA A 285 -26.83 -14.09 -7.47
C ALA A 285 -26.08 -12.81 -7.80
N PHE A 286 -24.75 -12.79 -7.62
CA PHE A 286 -23.91 -11.65 -7.97
C PHE A 286 -23.94 -11.37 -9.48
N ARG A 287 -23.82 -12.42 -10.32
CA ARG A 287 -23.92 -12.26 -11.77
C ARG A 287 -25.30 -11.72 -12.20
N ALA A 288 -26.37 -12.25 -11.64
CA ALA A 288 -27.73 -11.80 -11.94
C ALA A 288 -27.95 -10.32 -11.55
N ALA A 289 -27.27 -9.86 -10.49
CA ALA A 289 -27.32 -8.47 -10.02
C ALA A 289 -26.27 -7.55 -10.69
N GLY A 290 -25.46 -8.05 -11.62
CA GLY A 290 -24.38 -7.27 -12.25
C GLY A 290 -23.24 -6.89 -11.30
N ILE A 291 -23.08 -7.60 -10.18
CA ILE A 291 -22.06 -7.33 -9.15
C ILE A 291 -20.73 -7.96 -9.57
N THR A 292 -19.65 -7.16 -9.50
CA THR A 292 -18.28 -7.56 -9.83
C THR A 292 -17.38 -7.68 -8.59
N THR A 293 -17.93 -7.54 -7.39
CA THR A 293 -17.26 -7.73 -6.11
C THR A 293 -16.60 -9.11 -6.06
N LYS A 294 -15.32 -9.15 -5.67
CA LYS A 294 -14.57 -10.41 -5.60
C LYS A 294 -14.81 -11.10 -4.26
N VAL A 295 -15.01 -12.42 -4.29
CA VAL A 295 -15.24 -13.21 -3.08
C VAL A 295 -13.91 -13.77 -2.57
N LEU A 296 -13.61 -13.50 -1.29
CA LEU A 296 -12.49 -14.09 -0.58
C LEU A 296 -13.00 -15.27 0.25
N VAL A 297 -12.28 -16.37 0.22
CA VAL A 297 -12.61 -17.58 0.99
C VAL A 297 -11.76 -17.68 2.25
N HIS A 298 -12.13 -18.57 3.16
CA HIS A 298 -11.48 -18.85 4.44
C HIS A 298 -11.78 -17.78 5.49
N ASP A 299 -11.15 -16.60 5.40
CA ASP A 299 -11.28 -15.48 6.35
C ASP A 299 -11.10 -15.93 7.80
N TRP A 300 -10.00 -16.67 8.04
CA TRP A 300 -9.68 -17.28 9.32
C TRP A 300 -8.16 -17.55 9.45
N ASN A 301 -7.72 -18.17 10.56
CA ASN A 301 -6.32 -18.30 10.93
C ASN A 301 -5.51 -19.20 9.98
N TYR A 302 -4.23 -18.93 9.87
CA TYR A 302 -3.29 -19.78 9.12
C TYR A 302 -3.32 -21.23 9.59
N GLY A 303 -3.44 -21.46 10.92
CA GLY A 303 -3.48 -22.81 11.50
C GLY A 303 -4.73 -23.62 11.15
N ASP A 304 -5.80 -22.96 10.73
CA ASP A 304 -7.06 -23.60 10.36
C ASP A 304 -7.16 -23.97 8.88
N TYR A 305 -6.13 -23.61 8.09
CA TYR A 305 -6.13 -23.85 6.65
C TYR A 305 -6.34 -25.32 6.28
N ALA A 306 -5.58 -26.22 6.88
CA ALA A 306 -5.65 -27.65 6.54
C ALA A 306 -7.03 -28.25 6.80
N ASN A 307 -7.71 -27.80 7.85
CA ASN A 307 -9.01 -28.34 8.28
C ASN A 307 -10.19 -27.63 7.60
N PHE A 308 -10.01 -26.42 7.06
CA PHE A 308 -11.10 -25.64 6.48
C PHE A 308 -10.74 -25.04 5.12
N GLY A 309 -9.73 -24.14 5.09
CA GLY A 309 -9.41 -23.36 3.91
C GLY A 309 -9.03 -24.21 2.70
N ALA A 310 -8.30 -25.29 2.92
CA ALA A 310 -7.88 -26.25 1.88
C ALA A 310 -9.06 -26.91 1.19
N GLY A 311 -10.14 -27.23 1.94
CA GLY A 311 -11.34 -27.84 1.37
C GLY A 311 -12.11 -26.87 0.46
N VAL A 312 -12.23 -25.60 0.87
CA VAL A 312 -12.93 -24.58 0.07
C VAL A 312 -12.09 -24.18 -1.15
N LEU A 313 -10.80 -23.93 -0.96
CA LEU A 313 -9.88 -23.55 -2.04
C LEU A 313 -9.65 -24.70 -3.04
N GLY A 314 -9.73 -25.95 -2.57
CA GLY A 314 -9.65 -27.16 -3.40
C GLY A 314 -10.82 -27.31 -4.39
N ASP A 315 -11.99 -26.72 -4.11
CA ASP A 315 -13.14 -26.78 -5.01
C ASP A 315 -12.90 -25.93 -6.26
N ALA A 316 -12.80 -26.59 -7.41
CA ALA A 316 -12.52 -25.92 -8.69
C ALA A 316 -13.66 -25.00 -9.14
N GLY A 317 -14.90 -25.29 -8.75
CA GLY A 317 -16.06 -24.44 -9.06
C GLY A 317 -16.03 -23.12 -8.27
N VAL A 318 -15.38 -23.11 -7.11
CA VAL A 318 -15.12 -21.88 -6.36
C VAL A 318 -13.89 -21.16 -6.93
N ARG A 319 -12.76 -21.85 -7.02
CA ARG A 319 -11.45 -21.24 -7.33
C ARG A 319 -11.36 -20.69 -8.75
N ASN A 320 -12.00 -21.33 -9.73
CA ASN A 320 -11.89 -20.96 -11.14
C ASN A 320 -12.99 -19.98 -11.60
N ASP A 321 -13.90 -19.57 -10.71
CA ASP A 321 -14.94 -18.61 -11.07
C ASP A 321 -14.35 -17.20 -11.23
N PRO A 322 -14.76 -16.40 -12.23
CA PRO A 322 -14.31 -15.03 -12.40
C PRO A 322 -14.55 -14.10 -11.19
N LEU A 323 -15.50 -14.44 -10.31
CA LEU A 323 -15.75 -13.69 -9.07
C LEU A 323 -14.84 -14.11 -7.91
N PHE A 324 -14.08 -15.19 -8.04
CA PHE A 324 -13.08 -15.56 -7.03
C PHE A 324 -12.02 -14.48 -6.89
N GLY A 325 -11.76 -14.05 -5.67
CA GLY A 325 -10.81 -12.98 -5.35
C GLY A 325 -9.50 -13.47 -4.74
N GLY A 326 -9.55 -14.63 -4.06
CA GLY A 326 -8.40 -15.17 -3.33
C GLY A 326 -8.76 -15.75 -1.98
N ILE A 327 -7.75 -15.95 -1.14
CA ILE A 327 -7.88 -16.45 0.24
C ILE A 327 -7.56 -15.36 1.27
N ALA A 328 -8.33 -15.32 2.35
CA ALA A 328 -8.19 -14.34 3.43
C ALA A 328 -7.69 -15.01 4.72
N TRP A 329 -6.74 -14.37 5.40
CA TRP A 329 -6.05 -14.87 6.57
C TRP A 329 -6.30 -14.00 7.80
N HIS A 330 -6.40 -14.66 8.98
CA HIS A 330 -6.28 -14.04 10.29
C HIS A 330 -4.96 -14.46 10.95
N GLY A 331 -4.39 -13.59 11.76
CA GLY A 331 -3.05 -13.76 12.32
C GLY A 331 -2.97 -14.30 13.73
N TYR A 332 -4.07 -14.77 14.32
CA TYR A 332 -4.10 -15.15 15.74
C TYR A 332 -3.52 -16.52 16.03
N PHE A 333 -3.55 -17.45 15.08
CA PHE A 333 -3.11 -18.82 15.24
C PHE A 333 -2.48 -19.38 13.97
N GLY A 334 -1.40 -20.15 14.14
CA GLY A 334 -0.68 -20.80 13.05
C GLY A 334 0.50 -19.99 12.53
N ASP A 335 1.21 -20.55 11.56
CA ASP A 335 2.41 -19.97 10.96
C ASP A 335 2.05 -19.33 9.61
N PRO A 336 2.38 -18.07 9.36
CA PRO A 336 2.20 -17.43 8.05
C PRO A 336 2.87 -18.16 6.88
N ALA A 337 3.86 -19.04 7.12
CA ALA A 337 4.47 -19.88 6.11
C ALA A 337 3.46 -20.78 5.34
N VAL A 338 2.28 -21.01 5.91
CA VAL A 338 1.15 -21.64 5.20
C VAL A 338 0.78 -20.84 3.92
N GLY A 339 0.92 -19.52 3.95
CA GLY A 339 0.71 -18.68 2.76
C GLY A 339 1.67 -19.03 1.63
N SER A 340 2.95 -19.31 1.93
CA SER A 340 3.91 -19.78 0.92
C SER A 340 3.54 -21.17 0.38
N GLN A 341 3.07 -22.08 1.22
CA GLN A 341 2.59 -23.40 0.77
C GLN A 341 1.38 -23.26 -0.18
N VAL A 342 0.45 -22.36 0.13
CA VAL A 342 -0.70 -22.05 -0.74
C VAL A 342 -0.25 -21.46 -2.06
N HIS A 343 0.74 -20.56 -2.06
CA HIS A 343 1.31 -20.02 -3.29
C HIS A 343 1.98 -21.10 -4.13
N ASP A 344 2.77 -21.97 -3.55
CA ASP A 344 3.45 -23.05 -4.26
C ASP A 344 2.45 -24.02 -4.92
N GLN A 345 1.33 -24.29 -4.24
CA GLN A 345 0.27 -25.14 -4.76
C GLN A 345 -0.64 -24.41 -5.78
N TYR A 346 -0.90 -23.12 -5.58
CA TYR A 346 -1.80 -22.30 -6.38
C TYR A 346 -1.17 -20.93 -6.67
N PRO A 347 -0.19 -20.81 -7.58
CA PRO A 347 0.58 -19.58 -7.79
C PRO A 347 -0.24 -18.35 -8.22
N SER A 348 -1.42 -18.57 -8.82
CA SER A 348 -2.31 -17.50 -9.26
C SER A 348 -3.28 -17.01 -8.17
N VAL A 349 -3.35 -17.71 -7.02
CA VAL A 349 -4.27 -17.37 -5.93
C VAL A 349 -3.71 -16.20 -5.13
N ARG A 350 -4.44 -15.10 -5.11
CA ARG A 350 -4.10 -13.92 -4.31
C ARG A 350 -4.42 -14.18 -2.84
N GLN A 351 -3.61 -13.62 -1.97
CA GLN A 351 -3.69 -13.83 -0.53
C GLN A 351 -3.79 -12.50 0.21
N PHE A 352 -4.61 -12.46 1.25
CA PHE A 352 -4.93 -11.25 1.98
C PHE A 352 -4.86 -11.51 3.48
N SER A 353 -4.07 -10.76 4.25
CA SER A 353 -4.21 -10.70 5.70
C SER A 353 -5.30 -9.69 6.03
N THR A 354 -6.45 -10.19 6.47
CA THR A 354 -7.69 -9.42 6.62
C THR A 354 -8.05 -9.14 8.05
N GLU A 355 -7.37 -9.77 9.02
CA GLU A 355 -7.57 -9.48 10.43
C GLU A 355 -6.35 -9.87 11.29
N HIS A 356 -5.90 -8.96 12.13
CA HIS A 356 -5.13 -9.19 13.34
C HIS A 356 -5.26 -8.00 14.28
N SER A 357 -5.56 -8.24 15.56
CA SER A 357 -5.73 -7.20 16.56
C SER A 357 -4.45 -6.95 17.33
N GLY A 358 -4.20 -5.70 17.71
CA GLY A 358 -3.41 -5.41 18.90
C GLY A 358 -4.18 -5.72 20.18
N GLY A 359 -3.48 -5.78 21.30
CA GLY A 359 -4.17 -6.04 22.56
C GLY A 359 -3.24 -6.13 23.77
N THR A 360 -3.85 -6.09 24.96
CA THR A 360 -3.08 -6.09 26.22
C THR A 360 -2.37 -7.40 26.52
N TRP A 361 -2.74 -8.49 25.84
CA TRP A 361 -2.05 -9.81 25.92
C TRP A 361 -0.73 -9.85 25.16
N ILE A 362 -0.48 -8.90 24.25
CA ILE A 362 0.75 -8.85 23.46
C ILE A 362 1.88 -8.28 24.31
N GLY A 363 2.94 -9.05 24.46
CA GLY A 363 4.08 -8.68 25.31
C GLY A 363 4.83 -7.44 24.81
N ASN A 364 5.00 -7.28 23.48
CA ASN A 364 5.55 -6.09 22.84
C ASN A 364 4.77 -5.79 21.56
N GLN A 365 3.93 -4.76 21.62
CA GLN A 365 3.03 -4.40 20.51
C GLN A 365 3.78 -3.92 19.27
N HIS A 366 4.83 -3.13 19.45
CA HIS A 366 5.66 -2.63 18.33
C HIS A 366 6.31 -3.80 17.57
N ASP A 367 6.91 -4.74 18.29
CA ASP A 367 7.54 -5.93 17.70
C ASP A 367 6.52 -6.81 16.98
N GLU A 368 5.34 -7.02 17.56
CA GLU A 368 4.29 -7.86 16.96
C GLU A 368 3.76 -7.26 15.67
N ASP A 369 3.48 -5.95 15.66
CA ASP A 369 3.01 -5.26 14.45
C ASP A 369 4.01 -5.38 13.29
N LEU A 370 5.30 -5.22 13.58
CA LEU A 370 6.34 -5.30 12.53
C LEU A 370 6.62 -6.75 12.10
N LYS A 371 6.49 -7.71 13.02
CA LYS A 371 6.51 -9.14 12.69
C LYS A 371 5.39 -9.46 11.70
N ASP A 372 4.18 -8.96 11.93
CA ASP A 372 3.04 -9.13 11.02
C ASP A 372 3.31 -8.52 9.65
N ILE A 373 3.70 -7.24 9.62
CA ILE A 373 4.01 -6.53 8.36
C ILE A 373 5.04 -7.30 7.54
N VAL A 374 6.11 -7.79 8.18
CA VAL A 374 7.20 -8.47 7.49
C VAL A 374 6.82 -9.90 7.13
N SER A 375 6.30 -10.69 8.09
CA SER A 375 6.06 -12.11 7.88
C SER A 375 4.91 -12.36 6.90
N TYR A 376 3.81 -11.61 7.01
CA TYR A 376 2.70 -11.78 6.06
C TYR A 376 3.12 -11.40 4.64
N ALA A 377 3.83 -10.28 4.49
CA ALA A 377 4.33 -9.89 3.18
C ALA A 377 5.32 -10.92 2.62
N ARG A 378 6.25 -11.45 3.42
CA ARG A 378 7.20 -12.48 2.97
C ARG A 378 6.52 -13.80 2.63
N ASN A 379 5.31 -14.04 3.16
CA ASN A 379 4.48 -15.21 2.88
C ASN A 379 3.26 -14.89 1.99
N TRP A 380 3.47 -14.02 1.01
CA TRP A 380 2.57 -13.75 -0.12
C TRP A 380 1.29 -12.96 0.20
N SER A 381 1.11 -12.46 1.42
CA SER A 381 -0.04 -11.58 1.66
C SER A 381 0.11 -10.24 0.93
N GLY A 382 -0.92 -9.85 0.20
CA GLY A 382 -1.03 -8.55 -0.48
C GLY A 382 -1.71 -7.48 0.36
N SER A 383 -2.12 -7.77 1.59
CA SER A 383 -2.77 -6.78 2.47
C SER A 383 -2.37 -6.97 3.92
N LEU A 384 -2.66 -5.93 4.73
CA LEU A 384 -2.62 -6.00 6.19
C LEU A 384 -3.78 -5.17 6.74
N VAL A 385 -4.69 -5.80 7.48
CA VAL A 385 -5.86 -5.13 8.07
C VAL A 385 -5.92 -5.41 9.56
N LYS A 386 -5.90 -4.34 10.35
CA LYS A 386 -5.98 -4.41 11.82
C LYS A 386 -7.44 -4.49 12.30
N TRP A 387 -7.67 -5.19 13.39
CA TRP A 387 -8.92 -5.25 14.13
C TRP A 387 -8.75 -4.48 15.44
N SER A 388 -9.14 -3.16 15.60
CA SER A 388 -9.94 -2.36 14.70
C SER A 388 -9.34 -0.94 14.52
N LEU A 389 -10.10 -0.03 13.84
CA LEU A 389 -9.65 1.35 13.64
C LEU A 389 -9.68 2.15 14.94
N ALA A 390 -10.77 2.10 15.73
CA ALA A 390 -10.94 2.88 16.94
C ALA A 390 -11.65 2.11 18.04
N LEU A 391 -11.13 2.22 19.25
CA LEU A 391 -11.77 1.80 20.50
C LEU A 391 -11.70 2.95 21.51
N ASN A 392 -12.51 2.89 22.59
CA ASN A 392 -12.41 3.89 23.66
C ASN A 392 -11.32 3.53 24.68
N GLN A 393 -11.13 4.37 25.68
CA GLN A 393 -10.13 4.19 26.75
C GLN A 393 -10.36 2.91 27.60
N SER A 394 -11.53 2.29 27.51
CA SER A 394 -11.88 1.03 28.17
C SER A 394 -11.87 -0.16 27.19
N MET A 395 -11.25 0.00 26.01
CA MET A 395 -11.16 -1.01 24.94
C MET A 395 -12.52 -1.45 24.39
N GLY A 396 -13.51 -0.57 24.44
CA GLY A 396 -14.86 -0.81 23.98
C GLY A 396 -15.42 0.33 23.12
N PRO A 397 -16.77 0.41 22.99
CA PRO A 397 -17.72 -0.64 23.36
C PRO A 397 -17.50 -1.95 22.61
N HIS A 398 -17.83 -3.07 23.23
CA HIS A 398 -17.77 -4.40 22.62
C HIS A 398 -19.04 -5.20 22.93
N ASN A 399 -19.33 -6.19 22.06
CA ASN A 399 -20.52 -7.02 22.15
C ASN A 399 -20.12 -8.47 22.48
N GLY A 400 -19.67 -8.68 23.72
CA GLY A 400 -19.30 -9.99 24.22
C GLY A 400 -17.98 -10.59 23.71
N GLY A 401 -17.30 -9.93 22.80
CA GLY A 401 -16.02 -10.40 22.23
C GLY A 401 -14.81 -9.77 22.90
N CYS A 402 -13.83 -9.36 22.12
CA CYS A 402 -12.52 -8.92 22.57
C CYS A 402 -12.52 -7.70 23.51
N GLY A 403 -12.61 -7.93 24.83
CA GLY A 403 -12.54 -6.87 25.85
C GLY A 403 -11.12 -6.37 26.18
N THR A 404 -10.10 -6.86 25.45
CA THR A 404 -8.69 -6.51 25.65
C THR A 404 -7.98 -6.11 24.36
N CYS A 405 -8.71 -6.03 23.23
CA CYS A 405 -8.22 -5.51 21.96
C CYS A 405 -7.88 -4.03 22.03
N THR A 406 -6.94 -3.58 21.21
CA THR A 406 -6.59 -2.17 21.01
C THR A 406 -6.85 -1.75 19.56
N GLY A 407 -7.01 -0.47 19.32
CA GLY A 407 -7.23 0.09 17.99
C GLY A 407 -6.06 0.97 17.55
N LEU A 408 -6.07 1.37 16.27
CA LEU A 408 -5.10 2.34 15.77
C LEU A 408 -5.20 3.67 16.54
N ILE A 409 -6.40 4.00 16.98
CA ILE A 409 -6.66 5.18 17.82
C ILE A 409 -7.50 4.81 19.05
N THR A 410 -7.30 5.57 20.12
CA THR A 410 -8.15 5.50 21.31
C THR A 410 -8.95 6.78 21.44
N VAL A 411 -10.28 6.69 21.45
CA VAL A 411 -11.18 7.81 21.66
C VAL A 411 -11.47 7.92 23.16
N GLN A 412 -11.22 9.09 23.74
CA GLN A 412 -11.54 9.39 25.14
C GLN A 412 -13.02 9.77 25.23
N GLU A 413 -13.88 8.79 25.49
CA GLU A 413 -15.33 8.96 25.51
C GLU A 413 -15.85 9.63 26.82
N GLY A 414 -15.03 9.59 27.86
CA GLY A 414 -15.39 10.16 29.16
C GLY A 414 -14.19 10.61 29.99
N GLY A 415 -14.49 11.15 31.18
CA GLY A 415 -13.48 11.63 32.13
C GLY A 415 -12.85 12.98 31.75
N PRO A 416 -11.72 13.35 32.38
CA PRO A 416 -11.05 14.66 32.16
C PRO A 416 -10.54 14.89 30.73
N ARG A 417 -10.41 13.83 29.95
CA ARG A 417 -9.90 13.88 28.56
C ARG A 417 -11.00 13.68 27.52
N ALA A 418 -12.27 13.71 27.92
CA ALA A 418 -13.40 13.50 27.00
C ALA A 418 -13.28 14.34 25.72
N GLY A 419 -13.52 13.72 24.58
CA GLY A 419 -13.42 14.36 23.27
C GLY A 419 -12.01 14.37 22.66
N GLN A 420 -10.98 13.89 23.36
CA GLN A 420 -9.63 13.74 22.83
C GLN A 420 -9.45 12.39 22.13
N VAL A 421 -8.46 12.32 21.22
CA VAL A 421 -8.09 11.10 20.49
C VAL A 421 -6.58 10.89 20.61
N ASP A 422 -6.20 9.69 21.06
CA ASP A 422 -4.80 9.25 21.13
C ASP A 422 -4.48 8.36 19.96
N TYR A 423 -3.33 8.56 19.34
CA TYR A 423 -2.78 7.72 18.30
C TYR A 423 -1.86 6.68 18.94
N THR A 424 -2.21 5.40 18.82
CA THR A 424 -1.47 4.30 19.45
C THR A 424 -0.21 3.94 18.67
N VAL A 425 0.62 3.04 19.20
CA VAL A 425 1.76 2.50 18.44
C VAL A 425 1.29 1.84 17.14
N GLU A 426 0.13 1.19 17.14
CA GLU A 426 -0.45 0.54 15.96
C GLU A 426 -0.76 1.51 14.82
N TYR A 427 -1.12 2.75 15.12
CA TYR A 427 -1.25 3.81 14.11
C TYR A 427 0.08 4.08 13.41
N TYR A 428 1.16 4.19 14.16
CA TYR A 428 2.47 4.52 13.62
C TYR A 428 3.10 3.34 12.87
N THR A 429 2.97 2.12 13.40
CA THR A 429 3.49 0.89 12.76
C THR A 429 2.75 0.59 11.45
N THR A 430 1.42 0.68 11.46
CA THR A 430 0.61 0.58 10.23
C THR A 430 1.01 1.66 9.22
N GLY A 431 1.29 2.87 9.69
CA GLY A 431 1.73 3.98 8.86
C GLY A 431 3.09 3.75 8.19
N HIS A 432 4.00 2.96 8.77
CA HIS A 432 5.23 2.55 8.08
C HIS A 432 4.97 1.74 6.81
N LEU A 433 3.86 1.01 6.75
CA LEU A 433 3.43 0.32 5.54
C LEU A 433 2.59 1.25 4.65
N THR A 434 1.49 1.79 5.15
CA THR A 434 0.44 2.38 4.31
C THR A 434 0.78 3.76 3.75
N LYS A 435 1.64 4.53 4.44
CA LYS A 435 2.09 5.84 3.96
C LYS A 435 3.08 5.71 2.79
N PHE A 436 3.90 4.69 2.79
CA PHE A 436 5.04 4.58 1.87
C PHE A 436 4.87 3.49 0.81
N VAL A 437 3.98 2.52 1.03
CA VAL A 437 3.66 1.46 0.07
C VAL A 437 2.25 1.70 -0.50
N LYS A 438 2.18 1.96 -1.79
CA LYS A 438 0.92 2.29 -2.47
C LYS A 438 0.23 1.03 -2.98
N PRO A 439 -1.12 0.99 -3.03
CA PRO A 439 -1.82 -0.05 -3.76
C PRO A 439 -1.26 -0.22 -5.17
N GLY A 440 -1.00 -1.45 -5.58
CA GLY A 440 -0.32 -1.77 -6.82
C GLY A 440 1.20 -1.92 -6.73
N ALA A 441 1.82 -1.60 -5.57
CA ALA A 441 3.25 -1.86 -5.35
C ALA A 441 3.56 -3.36 -5.39
N TYR A 442 4.71 -3.74 -5.91
CA TYR A 442 5.21 -5.11 -5.85
C TYR A 442 6.18 -5.27 -4.69
N ARG A 443 6.03 -6.33 -3.90
CA ARG A 443 7.12 -6.74 -3.01
C ARG A 443 8.32 -7.12 -3.87
N ILE A 444 9.50 -6.62 -3.49
CA ILE A 444 10.78 -6.94 -4.14
C ILE A 444 11.69 -7.68 -3.18
N ALA A 445 12.72 -8.34 -3.71
CA ALA A 445 13.63 -9.10 -2.87
C ALA A 445 14.41 -8.17 -1.93
N SER A 446 14.52 -8.60 -0.67
CA SER A 446 15.43 -8.02 0.33
C SER A 446 15.98 -9.13 1.20
N THR A 447 17.26 -8.99 1.59
CA THR A 447 17.95 -9.99 2.43
C THR A 447 17.18 -10.18 3.75
N ASP A 448 16.84 -11.42 4.09
CA ASP A 448 16.23 -11.71 5.38
C ASP A 448 17.23 -11.55 6.52
N ASN A 449 16.78 -11.01 7.64
CA ASN A 449 17.62 -10.78 8.81
C ASN A 449 16.79 -10.88 10.10
N ALA A 450 17.16 -11.82 10.97
CA ALA A 450 16.43 -12.06 12.21
C ALA A 450 16.54 -10.91 13.23
N THR A 451 17.64 -10.15 13.22
CA THR A 451 17.90 -9.04 14.15
C THR A 451 17.25 -7.75 13.66
N VAL A 452 17.35 -7.50 12.36
CA VAL A 452 16.73 -6.34 11.69
C VAL A 452 15.73 -6.87 10.67
N GLN A 453 14.52 -7.17 11.14
CA GLN A 453 13.44 -7.63 10.27
C GLN A 453 13.13 -6.59 9.21
N ASN A 454 12.92 -7.01 7.97
CA ASN A 454 12.69 -6.04 6.89
C ASN A 454 11.82 -6.60 5.77
N VAL A 455 11.24 -5.69 5.00
CA VAL A 455 10.56 -5.97 3.74
C VAL A 455 10.70 -4.78 2.81
N ALA A 456 10.92 -5.04 1.53
CA ALA A 456 11.09 -4.01 0.51
C ALA A 456 9.98 -4.05 -0.54
N TRP A 457 9.61 -2.87 -1.02
CA TRP A 457 8.55 -2.66 -1.99
C TRP A 457 8.99 -1.71 -3.10
N ARG A 458 8.47 -1.92 -4.31
CA ARG A 458 8.55 -1.00 -5.42
C ARG A 458 7.15 -0.51 -5.77
N ASN A 459 6.90 0.79 -5.63
CA ASN A 459 5.65 1.43 -5.93
C ASN A 459 5.38 1.52 -7.46
N PRO A 460 4.12 1.74 -7.88
CA PRO A 460 3.80 1.92 -9.30
C PRO A 460 4.53 3.07 -9.98
N ASP A 461 4.90 4.11 -9.22
CA ASP A 461 5.68 5.26 -9.70
C ASP A 461 7.20 5.00 -9.72
N GLY A 462 7.64 3.78 -9.42
CA GLY A 462 9.04 3.40 -9.38
C GLY A 462 9.75 3.71 -8.07
N THR A 463 9.16 4.46 -7.15
CA THR A 463 9.74 4.71 -5.82
C THR A 463 9.85 3.43 -5.02
N LYS A 464 10.88 3.33 -4.18
CA LYS A 464 11.11 2.19 -3.29
C LYS A 464 10.79 2.55 -1.85
N ALA A 465 10.35 1.57 -1.10
CA ALA A 465 10.18 1.64 0.34
C ALA A 465 10.78 0.39 0.98
N LEU A 466 11.77 0.58 1.86
CA LEU A 466 12.32 -0.48 2.70
C LEU A 466 11.89 -0.21 4.15
N ILE A 467 11.09 -1.09 4.71
CA ILE A 467 10.70 -1.07 6.12
C ILE A 467 11.67 -1.98 6.85
N ALA A 468 12.37 -1.46 7.86
CA ALA A 468 13.33 -2.20 8.67
C ALA A 468 13.10 -1.96 10.16
N HIS A 469 13.09 -3.01 10.96
CA HIS A 469 12.80 -2.98 12.38
C HIS A 469 13.92 -3.59 13.22
N ASN A 470 14.51 -2.79 14.10
CA ASN A 470 15.47 -3.25 15.10
C ASN A 470 14.72 -3.62 16.39
N ARG A 471 14.54 -4.90 16.63
CA ARG A 471 13.90 -5.45 17.84
C ARG A 471 14.79 -5.36 19.09
N GLY A 472 16.09 -5.19 18.89
CA GLY A 472 17.10 -5.26 19.94
C GLY A 472 17.10 -4.06 20.89
N GLY A 473 17.69 -4.24 22.07
CA GLY A 473 17.90 -3.18 23.08
C GLY A 473 19.09 -2.26 22.82
N SER A 474 19.82 -2.45 21.71
CA SER A 474 20.97 -1.62 21.30
C SER A 474 20.82 -1.17 19.85
N ALA A 475 21.47 -0.07 19.50
CA ALA A 475 21.52 0.39 18.11
C ALA A 475 22.25 -0.63 17.22
N GLN A 476 21.77 -0.78 15.99
CA GLN A 476 22.37 -1.65 14.97
C GLN A 476 22.89 -0.82 13.80
N SER A 477 24.11 -1.12 13.36
CA SER A 477 24.64 -0.54 12.12
C SER A 477 24.10 -1.35 10.93
N VAL A 478 23.27 -0.73 10.11
CA VAL A 478 22.61 -1.37 8.96
C VAL A 478 23.14 -0.73 7.69
N ARG A 479 23.71 -1.55 6.80
CA ARG A 479 24.03 -1.16 5.43
C ARG A 479 22.91 -1.65 4.50
N VAL A 480 22.46 -0.77 3.63
CA VAL A 480 21.51 -1.09 2.57
C VAL A 480 22.23 -0.99 1.23
N ASP A 481 22.28 -2.12 0.52
CA ASP A 481 22.85 -2.22 -0.82
C ASP A 481 21.72 -2.24 -1.86
N TRP A 482 21.82 -1.39 -2.90
CA TRP A 482 20.87 -1.33 -4.00
C TRP A 482 21.55 -0.82 -5.28
N GLY A 483 21.38 -1.52 -6.41
CA GLY A 483 21.87 -1.06 -7.71
C GLY A 483 23.38 -0.78 -7.78
N GLY A 484 24.20 -1.50 -7.03
CA GLY A 484 25.67 -1.28 -6.96
C GLY A 484 26.08 -0.08 -6.09
N GLN A 485 25.16 0.49 -5.35
CA GLN A 485 25.37 1.58 -4.40
C GLN A 485 24.98 1.15 -2.99
N SER A 486 25.41 1.89 -1.96
CA SER A 486 25.01 1.61 -0.59
C SER A 486 24.89 2.88 0.27
N PHE A 487 24.11 2.78 1.34
CA PHE A 487 24.19 3.70 2.48
C PHE A 487 24.26 2.90 3.77
N THR A 488 24.76 3.52 4.83
CA THR A 488 24.79 2.95 6.18
C THR A 488 23.99 3.84 7.14
N TYR A 489 23.19 3.21 8.00
CA TYR A 489 22.38 3.88 9.00
C TYR A 489 22.53 3.23 10.37
N SER A 490 22.71 4.04 11.42
CA SER A 490 22.66 3.56 12.80
C SER A 490 21.19 3.52 13.25
N LEU A 491 20.56 2.35 13.14
CA LEU A 491 19.16 2.14 13.50
C LEU A 491 19.04 1.97 15.02
N PRO A 492 18.41 2.92 15.74
CA PRO A 492 18.34 2.89 17.20
C PRO A 492 17.64 1.64 17.72
N ALA A 493 17.81 1.34 19.02
CA ALA A 493 17.10 0.27 19.71
C ALA A 493 15.57 0.46 19.62
N ARG A 494 14.81 -0.64 19.53
CA ARG A 494 13.34 -0.66 19.51
C ARG A 494 12.74 0.33 18.53
N THR A 495 13.32 0.39 17.32
CA THR A 495 12.99 1.40 16.32
C THR A 495 12.67 0.75 14.98
N THR A 496 11.57 1.19 14.38
CA THR A 496 11.26 0.96 12.98
C THR A 496 11.72 2.14 12.14
N ALA A 497 12.41 1.86 11.05
CA ALA A 497 12.73 2.83 10.00
C ALA A 497 12.00 2.47 8.72
N THR A 498 11.49 3.48 8.01
CA THR A 498 11.21 3.34 6.58
C THR A 498 12.17 4.23 5.81
N PHE A 499 12.88 3.62 4.88
CA PHE A 499 13.75 4.27 3.93
C PHE A 499 13.02 4.35 2.59
N THR A 500 12.94 5.53 1.98
CA THR A 500 12.33 5.70 0.67
C THR A 500 13.28 6.41 -0.28
N TRP A 501 13.30 5.96 -1.55
CA TRP A 501 14.07 6.61 -2.60
C TRP A 501 13.35 6.51 -3.94
N ALA A 502 13.60 7.47 -4.81
CA ALA A 502 12.91 7.56 -6.10
C ALA A 502 13.31 6.43 -7.05
N GLY A 503 14.52 5.95 -6.94
CA GLY A 503 15.15 5.11 -7.94
C GLY A 503 15.79 5.93 -9.03
N THR A 504 16.90 5.45 -9.58
CA THR A 504 17.48 6.10 -10.75
C THR A 504 16.44 6.18 -11.87
N PRO A 505 16.43 7.23 -12.71
CA PRO A 505 15.63 7.27 -13.92
C PRO A 505 16.05 6.12 -14.87
N GLY A 506 15.63 4.90 -14.58
CA GLY A 506 16.01 3.64 -15.22
C GLY A 506 15.52 2.42 -14.45
N GLY A 507 15.14 2.60 -13.15
CA GLY A 507 14.49 1.58 -12.32
C GLY A 507 12.95 1.65 -12.41
N GLY A 508 12.40 1.89 -13.58
CA GLY A 508 10.96 1.78 -13.85
C GLY A 508 10.49 0.34 -13.77
N ALA A 509 9.18 0.13 -13.79
CA ALA A 509 8.55 -1.17 -14.04
C ALA A 509 9.33 -1.94 -15.11
N PRO A 510 9.47 -3.27 -15.04
CA PRO A 510 10.26 -4.01 -16.01
C PRO A 510 9.94 -3.51 -17.41
N GLY A 511 10.93 -2.82 -18.02
CA GLY A 511 10.73 -2.27 -19.35
C GLY A 511 10.50 -3.44 -20.29
N GLY A 512 9.38 -3.41 -20.99
CA GLY A 512 9.03 -4.40 -21.99
C GLY A 512 9.45 -3.98 -23.39
N ALA A 513 9.43 -4.91 -24.32
CA ALA A 513 9.55 -4.56 -25.72
C ALA A 513 8.28 -3.84 -26.18
N LEU A 514 8.44 -2.72 -26.90
CA LEU A 514 7.39 -2.16 -27.73
C LEU A 514 7.53 -2.75 -29.13
N THR A 515 6.70 -3.75 -29.43
CA THR A 515 6.75 -4.48 -30.70
C THR A 515 5.75 -3.86 -31.68
N GLY A 516 6.22 -3.48 -32.85
CA GLY A 516 5.42 -2.80 -33.88
C GLY A 516 5.48 -3.48 -35.24
N LEU A 517 5.57 -2.68 -36.28
CA LEU A 517 5.56 -3.10 -37.68
C LEU A 517 6.44 -4.31 -37.95
N ALA A 518 5.90 -5.33 -38.64
CA ALA A 518 6.55 -6.59 -38.98
C ALA A 518 7.12 -7.38 -37.77
N GLY A 519 6.53 -7.20 -36.57
CA GLY A 519 6.98 -7.88 -35.36
C GLY A 519 8.34 -7.39 -34.81
N LYS A 520 8.81 -6.24 -35.26
CA LYS A 520 10.07 -5.64 -34.83
C LYS A 520 9.90 -4.73 -33.63
N CYS A 521 10.99 -4.41 -32.93
CA CYS A 521 11.00 -3.65 -31.70
C CYS A 521 11.34 -2.18 -31.93
N LEU A 522 10.72 -1.30 -31.15
CA LEU A 522 11.19 0.07 -30.97
C LEU A 522 12.57 0.00 -30.28
N ASP A 523 13.55 0.70 -30.85
CA ASP A 523 14.96 0.54 -30.51
C ASP A 523 15.68 1.88 -30.43
N VAL A 524 16.59 2.01 -29.49
CA VAL A 524 17.51 3.15 -29.41
C VAL A 524 18.77 2.84 -30.21
N ALA A 525 19.02 3.58 -31.29
CA ALA A 525 20.11 3.31 -32.22
C ALA A 525 21.47 3.19 -31.50
N GLY A 526 22.14 2.06 -31.75
CA GLY A 526 23.47 1.77 -31.19
C GLY A 526 23.49 1.66 -29.66
N ALA A 527 22.34 1.49 -29.00
CA ALA A 527 22.20 1.48 -27.55
C ALA A 527 22.83 2.72 -26.86
N SER A 528 22.90 3.85 -27.56
CA SER A 528 23.48 5.10 -27.07
C SER A 528 22.52 5.86 -26.18
N SER A 529 22.94 6.21 -24.95
CA SER A 529 22.18 7.07 -24.04
C SER A 529 22.43 8.58 -24.24
N ALA A 530 23.13 8.99 -25.32
CA ALA A 530 23.36 10.39 -25.62
C ALA A 530 22.05 11.09 -26.02
N ASP A 531 21.89 12.38 -25.63
CA ASP A 531 20.76 13.19 -26.05
C ASP A 531 20.75 13.35 -27.58
N GLY A 532 19.57 13.24 -28.18
CA GLY A 532 19.39 13.29 -29.63
C GLY A 532 19.59 11.94 -30.32
N THR A 533 19.87 10.85 -29.57
CA THR A 533 20.01 9.52 -30.17
C THR A 533 18.73 9.12 -30.88
N ALA A 534 18.87 8.60 -32.09
CA ALA A 534 17.76 8.17 -32.92
C ALA A 534 16.95 7.03 -32.26
N VAL A 535 15.63 7.15 -32.30
CA VAL A 535 14.72 6.03 -32.02
C VAL A 535 14.24 5.46 -33.36
N GLN A 536 14.29 4.15 -33.49
CA GLN A 536 14.14 3.43 -34.76
C GLN A 536 13.37 2.12 -34.59
N LEU A 537 12.97 1.51 -35.69
CA LEU A 537 12.53 0.12 -35.75
C LEU A 537 13.75 -0.78 -35.94
N HIS A 538 13.85 -1.88 -35.21
CA HIS A 538 14.93 -2.83 -35.35
C HIS A 538 14.49 -4.26 -35.01
N THR A 539 15.13 -5.27 -35.58
CA THR A 539 14.89 -6.67 -35.19
C THR A 539 15.04 -6.83 -33.69
N CYS A 540 14.06 -7.49 -33.05
CA CYS A 540 14.06 -7.69 -31.59
C CYS A 540 15.27 -8.56 -31.19
N ASN A 541 16.12 -8.05 -30.31
CA ASN A 541 17.32 -8.69 -29.83
C ASN A 541 17.46 -8.76 -28.31
N GLY A 542 16.42 -8.27 -27.57
CA GLY A 542 16.32 -8.34 -26.11
C GLY A 542 17.28 -7.44 -25.34
N THR A 543 17.99 -6.54 -26.01
CA THR A 543 18.94 -5.61 -25.37
C THR A 543 18.24 -4.50 -24.58
N ALA A 544 18.98 -3.79 -23.72
CA ALA A 544 18.47 -2.65 -22.97
C ALA A 544 17.96 -1.50 -23.88
N ALA A 545 18.45 -1.41 -25.12
CA ALA A 545 17.99 -0.43 -26.11
C ALA A 545 16.55 -0.64 -26.59
N GLN A 546 15.99 -1.83 -26.35
CA GLN A 546 14.64 -2.23 -26.74
C GLN A 546 13.70 -2.40 -25.54
N ARG A 547 14.16 -2.09 -24.33
CA ARG A 547 13.34 -2.14 -23.11
C ARG A 547 12.77 -0.77 -22.82
N TRP A 548 11.47 -0.63 -23.03
CA TRP A 548 10.72 0.62 -22.83
C TRP A 548 9.82 0.52 -21.63
N THR A 549 9.91 1.50 -20.75
CA THR A 549 9.02 1.65 -19.59
C THR A 549 7.96 2.67 -19.91
N LEU A 550 6.69 2.29 -19.77
CA LEU A 550 5.55 3.21 -19.79
C LEU A 550 5.38 3.74 -18.37
N ALA A 551 5.89 4.93 -18.08
CA ALA A 551 5.90 5.49 -16.75
C ALA A 551 4.56 6.17 -16.40
N ALA A 552 4.21 6.18 -15.11
CA ALA A 552 2.95 6.75 -14.60
C ALA A 552 2.84 8.29 -14.82
N ASP A 553 3.97 8.98 -15.02
CA ASP A 553 4.01 10.41 -15.34
C ASP A 553 3.73 10.69 -16.84
N GLY A 554 3.41 9.65 -17.61
CA GLY A 554 3.16 9.72 -19.04
C GLY A 554 4.42 9.75 -19.89
N SER A 555 5.61 9.56 -19.33
CA SER A 555 6.83 9.40 -20.13
C SER A 555 7.04 7.95 -20.56
N VAL A 556 7.62 7.75 -21.75
CA VAL A 556 8.07 6.46 -22.27
C VAL A 556 9.60 6.45 -22.21
N ARG A 557 10.21 5.53 -21.48
CA ARG A 557 11.63 5.60 -21.11
C ARG A 557 12.42 4.37 -21.56
N ALA A 558 13.65 4.61 -22.01
CA ALA A 558 14.68 3.58 -22.23
C ALA A 558 16.06 4.13 -21.86
N LEU A 559 17.00 3.28 -21.42
CA LEU A 559 18.38 3.65 -21.10
C LEU A 559 18.51 4.86 -20.16
N GLY A 560 17.54 5.02 -19.22
CA GLY A 560 17.52 6.12 -18.26
C GLY A 560 17.08 7.50 -18.83
N LYS A 561 16.56 7.54 -20.05
CA LYS A 561 16.10 8.76 -20.73
C LYS A 561 14.70 8.58 -21.31
N CYS A 562 14.13 9.67 -21.80
CA CYS A 562 12.75 9.73 -22.30
C CYS A 562 12.68 9.69 -23.82
N LEU A 563 11.66 9.02 -24.35
CA LEU A 563 11.21 9.17 -25.74
C LEU A 563 10.71 10.61 -25.91
N ASP A 564 11.22 11.30 -26.91
CA ASP A 564 11.06 12.72 -27.10
C ASP A 564 10.77 13.04 -28.58
N ALA A 565 9.78 13.91 -28.82
CA ALA A 565 9.57 14.50 -30.13
C ALA A 565 10.57 15.63 -30.33
N THR A 566 11.50 15.48 -31.30
CA THR A 566 12.65 16.36 -31.52
C THR A 566 12.26 17.84 -31.51
N GLY A 567 12.90 18.63 -30.62
CA GLY A 567 12.69 20.07 -30.51
C GLY A 567 11.30 20.45 -29.97
N GLY A 568 10.49 19.51 -29.48
CA GLY A 568 9.11 19.77 -29.07
C GLY A 568 8.19 20.13 -30.25
N ALA A 569 8.59 19.81 -31.47
CA ALA A 569 7.77 20.09 -32.67
C ALA A 569 6.57 19.14 -32.73
N VAL A 570 5.44 19.65 -33.22
CA VAL A 570 4.15 18.92 -33.27
C VAL A 570 3.73 18.57 -34.71
N ALA A 571 4.56 18.85 -35.70
CA ALA A 571 4.27 18.60 -37.11
C ALA A 571 4.43 17.11 -37.46
N ASP A 572 3.66 16.62 -38.46
CA ASP A 572 3.86 15.29 -39.04
C ASP A 572 5.28 15.14 -39.56
N GLY A 573 5.89 13.99 -39.31
CA GLY A 573 7.28 13.70 -39.71
C GLY A 573 8.32 14.15 -38.70
N THR A 574 7.95 14.81 -37.59
CA THR A 574 8.88 15.11 -36.48
C THR A 574 9.47 13.82 -35.95
N LYS A 575 10.79 13.71 -35.95
CA LYS A 575 11.48 12.47 -35.57
C LYS A 575 11.46 12.25 -34.07
N ALA A 576 11.32 11.00 -33.69
CA ALA A 576 11.50 10.59 -32.30
C ALA A 576 12.99 10.41 -31.98
N GLN A 577 13.37 10.82 -30.79
CA GLN A 577 14.72 10.70 -30.25
C GLN A 577 14.71 10.26 -28.80
N LEU A 578 15.86 9.82 -28.29
CA LEU A 578 16.10 9.69 -26.87
C LEU A 578 16.65 11.02 -26.33
N TYR A 579 16.11 11.53 -25.22
CA TYR A 579 16.54 12.80 -24.64
C TYR A 579 16.46 12.78 -23.12
N THR A 580 17.26 13.59 -22.44
CA THR A 580 17.17 13.78 -21.00
C THR A 580 15.73 14.11 -20.60
N CYS A 581 15.16 13.38 -19.61
CA CYS A 581 13.79 13.60 -19.15
C CYS A 581 13.66 15.00 -18.53
N ASN A 582 12.82 15.86 -19.11
CA ASN A 582 12.63 17.25 -18.73
C ASN A 582 11.16 17.60 -18.45
N GLY A 583 10.23 16.61 -18.57
CA GLY A 583 8.81 16.75 -18.27
C GLY A 583 8.01 17.63 -19.23
N THR A 584 8.58 18.03 -20.36
CA THR A 584 7.89 18.84 -21.38
C THR A 584 6.85 18.02 -22.14
N GLY A 585 5.98 18.71 -22.89
CA GLY A 585 4.97 18.07 -23.75
C GLY A 585 5.55 17.14 -24.81
N ALA A 586 6.79 17.39 -25.27
CA ALA A 586 7.51 16.51 -26.20
C ALA A 586 7.72 15.08 -25.66
N GLN A 587 7.68 14.90 -24.34
CA GLN A 587 7.96 13.65 -23.64
C GLN A 587 6.73 13.04 -22.95
N ARG A 588 5.54 13.61 -23.17
CA ARG A 588 4.29 13.07 -22.62
C ARG A 588 3.57 12.23 -23.68
N TRP A 589 3.37 10.97 -23.33
CA TRP A 589 2.77 9.97 -24.19
C TRP A 589 1.67 9.21 -23.46
N THR A 590 0.66 8.80 -24.18
CA THR A 590 -0.35 7.84 -23.73
C THR A 590 -0.20 6.56 -24.54
N TYR A 591 -0.39 5.41 -23.87
CA TYR A 591 -0.45 4.10 -24.50
C TYR A 591 -1.84 3.52 -24.28
N ASP A 592 -2.50 3.17 -25.36
CA ASP A 592 -3.77 2.45 -25.34
C ASP A 592 -3.55 0.98 -25.72
N ALA A 593 -3.73 0.09 -24.74
CA ALA A 593 -3.54 -1.35 -24.93
C ALA A 593 -4.64 -1.99 -25.83
N ALA A 594 -5.79 -1.33 -25.98
CA ALA A 594 -6.88 -1.85 -26.81
C ALA A 594 -6.68 -1.50 -28.29
N THR A 595 -6.16 -0.30 -28.59
CA THR A 595 -5.90 0.18 -29.95
C THR A 595 -4.45 0.00 -30.36
N HIS A 596 -3.55 -0.30 -29.41
CA HIS A 596 -2.10 -0.38 -29.57
C HIS A 596 -1.45 0.95 -30.04
N ASP A 597 -2.05 2.08 -29.70
CA ASP A 597 -1.52 3.39 -30.06
C ASP A 597 -0.61 3.94 -28.95
N VAL A 598 0.52 4.53 -29.38
CA VAL A 598 1.39 5.36 -28.53
C VAL A 598 1.25 6.78 -29.03
N VAL A 599 0.54 7.65 -28.30
CA VAL A 599 0.19 8.99 -28.75
C VAL A 599 0.95 10.05 -27.96
N ASN A 600 1.64 10.97 -28.64
CA ASN A 600 2.21 12.15 -28.00
C ASN A 600 1.09 13.15 -27.67
N VAL A 601 0.93 13.43 -26.36
CA VAL A 601 -0.20 14.21 -25.84
C VAL A 601 -0.20 15.67 -26.35
N ALA A 602 0.99 16.28 -26.48
CA ALA A 602 1.10 17.68 -26.90
C ALA A 602 0.84 17.87 -28.40
N ALA A 603 1.18 16.88 -29.21
CA ALA A 603 1.01 16.92 -30.66
C ALA A 603 -0.33 16.29 -31.09
N ASP A 604 -0.99 15.51 -30.25
CA ASP A 604 -2.13 14.64 -30.57
C ASP A 604 -1.83 13.76 -31.82
N LYS A 605 -0.65 13.11 -31.79
CA LYS A 605 -0.13 12.31 -32.91
C LYS A 605 0.44 10.99 -32.44
N CYS A 606 0.29 9.96 -33.27
CA CYS A 606 0.77 8.62 -33.04
C CYS A 606 2.28 8.48 -33.31
N LEU A 607 2.95 7.66 -32.50
CA LEU A 607 4.29 7.17 -32.80
C LEU A 607 4.23 6.28 -34.04
N ASP A 608 4.99 6.64 -35.06
CA ASP A 608 4.87 6.14 -36.43
C ASP A 608 6.23 5.66 -36.95
N VAL A 609 6.26 4.58 -37.72
CA VAL A 609 7.46 4.14 -38.46
C VAL A 609 7.49 4.82 -39.82
N THR A 610 8.50 5.65 -40.05
CA THR A 610 8.64 6.48 -41.25
C THR A 610 8.45 5.66 -42.56
N GLY A 611 7.51 6.11 -43.39
CA GLY A 611 7.29 5.52 -44.72
C GLY A 611 6.77 4.07 -44.68
N ASN A 612 6.25 3.59 -43.55
CA ASN A 612 5.78 2.22 -43.38
C ASN A 612 6.84 1.16 -43.78
N SER A 613 8.11 1.50 -43.55
CA SER A 613 9.25 0.61 -43.95
C SER A 613 9.62 -0.35 -42.82
N PRO A 614 9.58 -1.66 -43.02
CA PRO A 614 9.99 -2.65 -42.04
C PRO A 614 11.52 -2.85 -41.93
N ALA A 615 12.32 -2.06 -42.61
CA ALA A 615 13.78 -2.19 -42.59
C ALA A 615 14.36 -1.82 -41.23
N ASP A 616 15.37 -2.53 -40.76
CA ASP A 616 16.12 -2.15 -39.56
C ASP A 616 16.77 -0.78 -39.74
N GLY A 617 16.73 0.05 -38.70
CA GLY A 617 17.20 1.43 -38.72
C GLY A 617 16.17 2.44 -39.22
N THR A 618 14.95 2.00 -39.60
CA THR A 618 13.89 2.94 -39.98
C THR A 618 13.51 3.82 -38.79
N ARG A 619 13.62 5.17 -38.96
CA ARG A 619 13.37 6.14 -37.89
C ARG A 619 11.90 6.13 -37.45
N ALA A 620 11.68 6.17 -36.15
CA ALA A 620 10.39 6.53 -35.60
C ALA A 620 10.16 8.05 -35.66
N GLN A 621 8.91 8.45 -35.78
CA GLN A 621 8.45 9.84 -35.87
C GLN A 621 7.06 9.98 -35.21
N ILE A 622 6.55 11.18 -35.06
CA ILE A 622 5.12 11.41 -34.82
C ILE A 622 4.41 11.71 -36.16
N TRP A 623 3.19 11.19 -36.27
CA TRP A 623 2.34 11.41 -37.47
C TRP A 623 0.88 11.40 -37.08
N THR A 624 0.04 12.08 -37.83
CA THR A 624 -1.42 12.03 -37.65
C THR A 624 -1.87 10.58 -37.53
N CYS A 625 -2.66 10.27 -36.49
CA CYS A 625 -3.14 8.92 -36.25
C CYS A 625 -4.09 8.47 -37.37
N THR A 626 -3.70 7.44 -38.11
CA THR A 626 -4.45 6.85 -39.22
C THR A 626 -4.97 5.46 -38.94
N GLY A 627 -4.50 4.84 -37.82
CA GLY A 627 -4.78 3.45 -37.48
C GLY A 627 -4.00 2.42 -38.30
N ALA A 628 -3.05 2.86 -39.15
CA ALA A 628 -2.23 1.98 -39.99
C ALA A 628 -1.25 1.13 -39.17
N ALA A 629 -0.80 0.01 -39.72
CA ALA A 629 0.05 -0.97 -39.03
C ALA A 629 1.39 -0.40 -38.51
N ASN A 630 1.94 0.62 -39.18
CA ASN A 630 3.17 1.29 -38.79
C ASN A 630 3.01 2.23 -37.59
N GLN A 631 1.78 2.38 -37.05
CA GLN A 631 1.46 3.17 -35.86
C GLN A 631 1.02 2.27 -34.69
N LYS A 632 1.04 0.95 -34.83
CA LYS A 632 0.58 0.01 -33.82
C LYS A 632 1.74 -0.58 -33.07
N TRP A 633 1.70 -0.48 -31.73
CA TRP A 633 2.76 -0.91 -30.83
C TRP A 633 2.18 -1.77 -29.71
N THR A 634 2.64 -2.98 -29.58
CA THR A 634 2.26 -3.88 -28.47
C THR A 634 3.35 -3.83 -27.40
N HIS A 635 2.99 -3.37 -26.21
CA HIS A 635 3.90 -3.44 -25.05
C HIS A 635 3.85 -4.83 -24.43
N GLN A 636 4.99 -5.50 -24.42
CA GLN A 636 5.17 -6.82 -23.79
C GLN A 636 6.02 -6.63 -22.53
N PRO A 637 5.42 -6.47 -21.33
CA PRO A 637 6.16 -6.44 -20.07
C PRO A 637 6.98 -7.74 -19.93
N SER A 638 8.27 -7.60 -19.58
CA SER A 638 9.17 -8.75 -19.36
C SER A 638 8.99 -9.35 -17.97
#